data_b24c6e3a0beb5f82df9328aa94b3356e
#
_entry.id   b24c6e3a0beb5f82df9328aa94b3356e
#
_cell.length_a   1.000
_cell.length_b   1.000
_cell.length_c   1.000
_cell.angle_alpha   90.00
_cell.angle_beta   90.00
_cell.angle_gamma   90.00
#
_symmetry.space_group_name_H-M   'P 1'
#
loop_
_entity.id
_entity.type
_entity.pdbx_description
1 polymer ?
#
loop_
_entity_poly.entity_id
_entity_poly.type
_entity_poly.pdbx_seq_one_letter_code
_entity_poly.pdbx_strand_id
1 'polypeptide(L)'
;MELTSLIEQNFRLSPKQKIALEKLGLKIIKDLLFYFPSRYENFSERKNIASLIEGDKTTVFGEVLEASLGKTWKKKMAISEITVGDNTGILKVVWFHQPYMAKIIKVGDKIALTGKVSNGKGGLHMSNPSFERISGYESLGEGAMLLPIYPETVGITSKWLRFAIQRILASLKEKPADPIPQEILKKYKLPSLHSSLVYIHKPNKLDDAKVARKRFAFEEIFFIQLSRLSQRKEREKEHCLKIDCPEKDLNDFLASFPFKLTNAQRKAVLAISDDMKKDSPMSRLLEGDVGSGKTAVAITASFLAISAGYQTAYMAPTEILAKQHFQSFIEYFSELKFIPKIGLITSSGCFKYPSKVNPKEATKISKAQLLKWVENGEIPILIGTHSLIQDKVKFSAKNGSSLALVIIDEQHRFGTSQRSSLVKNKTDKTPHLLSMTATPIPRTLALTIYGDLDLSLLDELPAGRKSVITKIFQPEERKTAYKMINDEINKGHQAYIICPRVDEPDPEKEMAILAKSVKEEAKRIKKEVFPELNIDILHGKMTPAEKEKALTKFKNNETNILVATSVVEVGINFPNATIILIEGAERFGLAQLHQLRGRVIRSYHQPYCLVFTDSHSPKTTERLKALVNAKNGFDLAEYDLSLRGTGELGGGKQWGVSDLGMEALRNIKMVEFAREEAKNIIEKDSQLKTYPLIAQKIKDSKDIHFE
;
A
#
# COMPACT_ATOMS: atom_id res chain seq x y z
N MET A 1 -2.35 -5.32 -39.42
CA MET A 1 -1.23 -5.45 -38.46
C MET A 1 -1.54 -6.61 -37.52
N GLU A 2 -0.53 -7.32 -37.04
CA GLU A 2 -0.69 -8.40 -36.05
C GLU A 2 -0.32 -7.90 -34.65
N LEU A 3 -1.00 -8.39 -33.62
CA LEU A 3 -0.80 -7.92 -32.25
C LEU A 3 0.62 -8.17 -31.69
N THR A 4 1.25 -9.24 -32.18
CA THR A 4 2.60 -9.66 -31.74
C THR A 4 3.74 -9.02 -32.54
N SER A 5 3.43 -8.30 -33.62
CA SER A 5 4.45 -7.66 -34.45
C SER A 5 5.10 -6.47 -33.75
N LEU A 6 6.40 -6.23 -34.01
CA LEU A 6 7.13 -5.09 -33.43
C LEU A 6 6.57 -3.75 -33.95
N ILE A 7 6.55 -2.75 -33.08
CA ILE A 7 6.08 -1.38 -33.42
C ILE A 7 6.95 -0.81 -34.55
N GLU A 8 8.26 -1.02 -34.51
CA GLU A 8 9.21 -0.49 -35.51
C GLU A 8 9.05 -1.11 -36.91
N GLN A 9 8.44 -2.29 -37.04
CA GLN A 9 8.13 -2.89 -38.32
C GLN A 9 6.90 -2.26 -38.99
N ASN A 10 6.02 -1.66 -38.19
CA ASN A 10 4.75 -1.11 -38.67
C ASN A 10 4.75 0.42 -38.76
N PHE A 11 5.68 1.07 -38.05
CA PHE A 11 5.81 2.54 -37.99
C PHE A 11 7.24 2.98 -38.23
N ARG A 12 7.39 4.04 -39.03
CA ARG A 12 8.69 4.68 -39.21
C ARG A 12 9.03 5.52 -38.00
N LEU A 13 10.00 5.07 -37.21
CA LEU A 13 10.39 5.68 -35.94
C LEU A 13 11.74 6.40 -36.06
N SER A 14 11.84 7.60 -35.48
CA SER A 14 13.12 8.26 -35.25
C SER A 14 13.88 7.59 -34.07
N PRO A 15 15.22 7.75 -33.99
CA PRO A 15 16.00 7.19 -32.86
C PRO A 15 15.50 7.62 -31.50
N LYS A 16 15.08 8.88 -31.36
CA LYS A 16 14.49 9.42 -30.12
C LYS A 16 13.18 8.72 -29.75
N GLN A 17 12.34 8.39 -30.73
CA GLN A 17 11.08 7.68 -30.49
C GLN A 17 11.32 6.22 -30.08
N LYS A 18 12.32 5.53 -30.67
CA LYS A 18 12.67 4.16 -30.26
C LYS A 18 13.07 4.11 -28.77
N ILE A 19 13.99 4.99 -28.35
CA ILE A 19 14.41 5.10 -26.94
C ILE A 19 13.22 5.42 -26.01
N ALA A 20 12.32 6.30 -26.47
CA ALA A 20 11.15 6.70 -25.70
C ALA A 20 10.15 5.55 -25.53
N LEU A 21 9.90 4.76 -26.58
CA LEU A 21 9.04 3.57 -26.51
C LEU A 21 9.64 2.49 -25.61
N GLU A 22 10.95 2.23 -25.70
CA GLU A 22 11.64 1.32 -24.77
C GLU A 22 11.49 1.75 -23.31
N LYS A 23 11.67 3.06 -23.03
CA LYS A 23 11.50 3.63 -21.68
C LYS A 23 10.06 3.46 -21.16
N LEU A 24 9.06 3.49 -22.04
CA LEU A 24 7.66 3.23 -21.72
C LEU A 24 7.32 1.73 -21.66
N GLY A 25 8.25 0.83 -22.00
CA GLY A 25 8.01 -0.61 -22.07
C GLY A 25 7.14 -1.05 -23.26
N LEU A 26 7.00 -0.19 -24.30
CA LEU A 26 6.15 -0.44 -25.46
C LEU A 26 7.01 -1.02 -26.61
N LYS A 27 6.85 -2.33 -26.90
CA LYS A 27 7.65 -3.04 -27.88
C LYS A 27 6.85 -3.56 -29.07
N ILE A 28 5.66 -4.11 -28.80
CA ILE A 28 4.79 -4.74 -29.80
C ILE A 28 3.47 -3.96 -29.95
N ILE A 29 2.75 -4.25 -31.03
CA ILE A 29 1.46 -3.59 -31.32
C ILE A 29 0.45 -3.75 -30.19
N LYS A 30 0.41 -4.91 -29.53
CA LYS A 30 -0.43 -5.15 -28.35
C LYS A 30 -0.16 -4.15 -27.25
N ASP A 31 1.10 -3.79 -26.98
CA ASP A 31 1.46 -2.86 -25.90
C ASP A 31 0.85 -1.48 -26.13
N LEU A 32 0.85 -1.00 -27.39
CA LEU A 32 0.21 0.28 -27.75
C LEU A 32 -1.31 0.24 -27.53
N LEU A 33 -1.99 -0.86 -27.86
CA LEU A 33 -3.44 -1.00 -27.67
C LEU A 33 -3.84 -1.06 -26.19
N PHE A 34 -2.95 -1.52 -25.33
CA PHE A 34 -3.18 -1.55 -23.88
C PHE A 34 -2.54 -0.37 -23.14
N TYR A 35 -1.99 0.61 -23.89
CA TYR A 35 -1.52 1.87 -23.33
C TYR A 35 -2.68 2.87 -23.29
N PHE A 36 -3.37 2.95 -22.17
CA PHE A 36 -4.64 3.68 -22.05
C PHE A 36 -4.46 5.18 -21.81
N PRO A 37 -5.41 6.02 -22.27
CA PRO A 37 -5.40 7.44 -22.00
C PRO A 37 -5.62 7.74 -20.51
N SER A 38 -4.89 8.74 -20.00
CA SER A 38 -5.02 9.22 -18.63
C SER A 38 -6.29 10.07 -18.41
N ARG A 39 -6.71 10.80 -19.42
CA ARG A 39 -7.89 11.66 -19.41
C ARG A 39 -8.44 11.87 -20.83
N TYR A 40 -9.65 12.42 -20.88
CA TYR A 40 -10.28 12.84 -22.12
C TYR A 40 -10.54 14.34 -22.08
N GLU A 41 -10.23 15.03 -23.17
CA GLU A 41 -10.55 16.42 -23.36
C GLU A 41 -11.77 16.53 -24.26
N ASN A 42 -12.76 17.30 -23.81
CA ASN A 42 -14.02 17.49 -24.53
C ASN A 42 -13.93 18.79 -25.35
N PHE A 43 -13.90 18.65 -26.67
CA PHE A 43 -13.90 19.78 -27.61
C PHE A 43 -15.31 20.15 -28.11
N SER A 44 -16.36 19.56 -27.53
CA SER A 44 -17.75 19.81 -27.97
C SER A 44 -18.36 21.07 -27.40
N GLU A 45 -17.87 21.58 -26.28
CA GLU A 45 -18.32 22.90 -25.78
C GLU A 45 -17.59 24.01 -26.50
N ARG A 46 -18.03 24.26 -27.72
CA ARG A 46 -17.48 25.31 -28.59
C ARG A 46 -18.18 26.65 -28.32
N LYS A 47 -17.40 27.69 -28.05
CA LYS A 47 -17.88 29.07 -27.96
C LYS A 47 -17.06 29.98 -28.87
N ASN A 48 -17.73 30.94 -29.49
CA ASN A 48 -17.08 32.03 -30.20
C ASN A 48 -16.48 33.01 -29.18
N ILE A 49 -15.39 33.67 -29.55
CA ILE A 49 -14.66 34.59 -28.65
C ILE A 49 -15.55 35.67 -28.06
N ALA A 50 -16.44 36.25 -28.87
CA ALA A 50 -17.38 37.28 -28.41
C ALA A 50 -18.41 36.79 -27.36
N SER A 51 -18.67 35.46 -27.27
CA SER A 51 -19.63 34.89 -26.33
C SER A 51 -19.00 34.34 -25.03
N LEU A 52 -17.69 34.60 -24.84
CA LEU A 52 -16.99 34.10 -23.65
C LEU A 52 -17.33 34.95 -22.43
N ILE A 53 -17.53 34.25 -21.30
CA ILE A 53 -17.76 34.83 -19.97
C ILE A 53 -16.70 34.35 -19.02
N GLU A 54 -16.33 35.16 -18.03
CA GLU A 54 -15.41 34.76 -16.98
C GLU A 54 -15.92 33.51 -16.25
N GLY A 55 -15.03 32.52 -16.09
CA GLY A 55 -15.36 31.22 -15.46
C GLY A 55 -15.71 30.13 -16.46
N ASP A 56 -16.00 30.46 -17.72
CA ASP A 56 -16.29 29.45 -18.76
C ASP A 56 -15.15 28.45 -18.92
N LYS A 57 -15.52 27.17 -18.98
CA LYS A 57 -14.62 26.08 -19.35
C LYS A 57 -15.03 25.60 -20.74
N THR A 58 -14.36 26.09 -21.76
CA THR A 58 -14.81 25.92 -23.17
C THR A 58 -13.65 25.74 -24.14
N THR A 59 -13.97 25.37 -25.37
CA THR A 59 -13.04 25.32 -26.50
C THR A 59 -13.28 26.48 -27.45
N VAL A 60 -12.21 27.20 -27.76
CA VAL A 60 -12.19 28.27 -28.72
C VAL A 60 -11.37 27.86 -29.94
N PHE A 61 -11.91 28.12 -31.12
CA PHE A 61 -11.20 27.91 -32.38
C PHE A 61 -10.81 29.27 -32.96
N GLY A 62 -9.56 29.42 -33.37
CA GLY A 62 -9.10 30.67 -33.96
C GLY A 62 -7.78 30.54 -34.68
N GLU A 63 -7.40 31.62 -35.34
CA GLU A 63 -6.12 31.76 -36.01
C GLU A 63 -5.16 32.55 -35.11
N VAL A 64 -3.91 32.13 -35.04
CA VAL A 64 -2.88 32.83 -34.27
C VAL A 64 -2.49 34.13 -34.99
N LEU A 65 -2.82 35.23 -34.37
CA LEU A 65 -2.51 36.59 -34.89
C LEU A 65 -1.14 37.05 -34.44
N GLU A 66 -0.73 36.70 -33.22
CA GLU A 66 0.52 37.14 -32.62
C GLU A 66 1.07 36.07 -31.66
N ALA A 67 2.41 35.90 -31.62
CA ALA A 67 3.07 35.02 -30.69
C ALA A 67 4.34 35.67 -30.14
N SER A 68 4.44 35.82 -28.83
CA SER A 68 5.55 36.50 -28.17
C SER A 68 6.04 35.77 -26.93
N LEU A 69 7.32 35.97 -26.61
CA LEU A 69 7.95 35.55 -25.37
C LEU A 69 8.03 36.71 -24.40
N GLY A 70 7.36 36.62 -23.27
CA GLY A 70 7.35 37.62 -22.22
C GLY A 70 8.00 37.14 -20.93
N LYS A 71 8.15 38.08 -19.98
CA LYS A 71 8.52 37.78 -18.58
C LYS A 71 7.54 38.50 -17.66
N THR A 72 7.05 37.79 -16.62
CA THR A 72 6.20 38.42 -15.61
C THR A 72 6.97 39.46 -14.81
N TRP A 73 6.36 40.66 -14.60
CA TRP A 73 7.01 41.78 -13.94
C TRP A 73 7.51 41.45 -12.52
N LYS A 74 6.68 40.83 -11.66
CA LYS A 74 7.04 40.59 -10.25
C LYS A 74 8.01 39.43 -10.01
N LYS A 75 7.99 38.37 -10.83
CA LYS A 75 8.79 37.15 -10.61
C LYS A 75 9.80 36.85 -11.72
N LYS A 76 9.96 37.72 -12.73
CA LYS A 76 10.83 37.50 -13.91
C LYS A 76 10.66 36.13 -14.59
N MET A 77 9.51 35.50 -14.42
CA MET A 77 9.18 34.19 -14.91
C MET A 77 8.90 34.23 -16.41
N ALA A 78 9.51 33.33 -17.17
CA ALA A 78 9.29 33.23 -18.60
C ALA A 78 7.85 32.78 -18.89
N ILE A 79 7.16 33.49 -19.77
CA ILE A 79 5.80 33.18 -20.23
C ILE A 79 5.76 33.21 -21.75
N SER A 80 4.88 32.41 -22.34
CA SER A 80 4.49 32.50 -23.74
C SER A 80 3.14 33.21 -23.83
N GLU A 81 3.05 34.29 -24.57
CA GLU A 81 1.81 35.00 -24.83
C GLU A 81 1.46 34.85 -26.31
N ILE A 82 0.22 34.46 -26.58
CA ILE A 82 -0.31 34.30 -27.91
C ILE A 82 -1.66 35.02 -28.00
N THR A 83 -1.89 35.70 -29.09
CA THR A 83 -3.16 36.32 -29.43
C THR A 83 -3.84 35.49 -30.51
N VAL A 84 -5.06 35.03 -30.24
CA VAL A 84 -5.85 34.24 -31.17
C VAL A 84 -7.13 34.98 -31.52
N GLY A 85 -7.46 35.03 -32.81
CA GLY A 85 -8.68 35.64 -33.30
C GLY A 85 -9.59 34.64 -34.01
N ASP A 86 -10.88 34.82 -33.85
CA ASP A 86 -11.91 34.25 -34.70
C ASP A 86 -12.69 35.35 -35.41
N ASN A 87 -13.74 35.00 -36.17
CA ASN A 87 -14.57 36.01 -36.86
C ASN A 87 -15.37 36.90 -35.91
N THR A 88 -15.32 36.71 -34.60
CA THR A 88 -16.16 37.39 -33.61
C THR A 88 -15.36 38.21 -32.61
N GLY A 89 -14.07 37.94 -32.44
CA GLY A 89 -13.24 38.65 -31.46
C GLY A 89 -11.81 38.16 -31.37
N ILE A 90 -11.09 38.65 -30.35
CA ILE A 90 -9.70 38.35 -30.07
C ILE A 90 -9.55 37.90 -28.63
N LEU A 91 -8.78 36.79 -28.40
CA LEU A 91 -8.54 36.21 -27.08
C LEU A 91 -7.03 36.14 -26.80
N LYS A 92 -6.61 36.64 -25.66
CA LYS A 92 -5.25 36.45 -25.16
C LYS A 92 -5.09 35.13 -24.48
N VAL A 93 -3.95 34.47 -24.71
CA VAL A 93 -3.62 33.15 -24.16
C VAL A 93 -2.22 33.20 -23.58
N VAL A 94 -2.07 32.72 -22.35
CA VAL A 94 -0.80 32.77 -21.63
C VAL A 94 -0.43 31.37 -21.10
N TRP A 95 0.79 30.92 -21.41
CA TRP A 95 1.38 29.72 -20.79
C TRP A 95 2.47 30.13 -19.83
N PHE A 96 2.28 29.73 -18.55
CA PHE A 96 3.27 29.94 -17.50
C PHE A 96 4.22 28.73 -17.45
N HIS A 97 5.52 29.00 -17.24
CA HIS A 97 6.59 27.98 -17.18
C HIS A 97 6.81 27.20 -18.50
N GLN A 98 6.24 27.62 -19.61
CA GLN A 98 6.32 26.95 -20.90
C GLN A 98 6.78 27.92 -22.03
N PRO A 99 8.03 28.43 -21.96
CA PRO A 99 8.53 29.41 -22.98
C PRO A 99 8.67 28.79 -24.38
N TYR A 100 8.65 27.44 -24.46
CA TYR A 100 8.74 26.75 -25.75
C TYR A 100 7.44 26.85 -26.59
N MET A 101 6.31 27.20 -25.98
CA MET A 101 5.01 27.27 -26.66
C MET A 101 5.02 28.36 -27.75
N ALA A 102 5.58 29.52 -27.48
CA ALA A 102 5.74 30.59 -28.50
C ALA A 102 6.69 30.21 -29.65
N LYS A 103 7.54 29.17 -29.46
CA LYS A 103 8.39 28.66 -30.56
C LYS A 103 7.67 27.60 -31.38
N ILE A 104 6.73 26.90 -30.78
CA ILE A 104 5.97 25.82 -31.42
C ILE A 104 4.81 26.42 -32.22
N ILE A 105 4.04 27.33 -31.63
CA ILE A 105 2.86 27.93 -32.26
C ILE A 105 3.31 29.14 -33.09
N LYS A 106 2.95 29.12 -34.37
CA LYS A 106 3.34 30.18 -35.32
C LYS A 106 2.14 31.05 -35.68
N VAL A 107 2.41 32.29 -36.03
CA VAL A 107 1.40 33.18 -36.61
C VAL A 107 0.83 32.54 -37.86
N GLY A 108 -0.49 32.58 -38.03
CA GLY A 108 -1.22 31.93 -39.11
C GLY A 108 -1.62 30.46 -38.82
N ASP A 109 -1.14 29.88 -37.71
CA ASP A 109 -1.62 28.54 -37.29
C ASP A 109 -3.11 28.60 -36.90
N LYS A 110 -3.91 27.69 -37.43
CA LYS A 110 -5.28 27.48 -36.95
C LYS A 110 -5.26 26.49 -35.78
N ILE A 111 -5.76 26.92 -34.64
CA ILE A 111 -5.68 26.17 -33.40
C ILE A 111 -7.01 26.10 -32.67
N ALA A 112 -7.22 25.00 -31.96
CA ALA A 112 -8.25 24.85 -30.94
C ALA A 112 -7.59 25.02 -29.56
N LEU A 113 -8.20 25.82 -28.71
CA LEU A 113 -7.76 26.11 -27.35
C LEU A 113 -8.84 25.70 -26.38
N THR A 114 -8.55 24.75 -25.48
CA THR A 114 -9.48 24.33 -24.44
C THR A 114 -8.95 24.74 -23.09
N GLY A 115 -9.73 25.50 -22.34
CA GLY A 115 -9.31 25.98 -21.03
C GLY A 115 -10.39 26.76 -20.30
N LYS A 116 -10.02 27.28 -19.12
CA LYS A 116 -10.88 28.17 -18.35
C LYS A 116 -10.61 29.60 -18.74
N VAL A 117 -11.67 30.33 -19.00
CA VAL A 117 -11.62 31.76 -19.26
C VAL A 117 -11.53 32.53 -17.94
N SER A 118 -10.58 33.42 -17.83
CA SER A 118 -10.37 34.32 -16.68
C SER A 118 -10.39 35.77 -17.12
N ASN A 119 -10.75 36.65 -16.22
CA ASN A 119 -10.71 38.08 -16.48
C ASN A 119 -9.51 38.72 -15.75
N GLY A 120 -8.74 39.53 -16.44
CA GLY A 120 -7.55 40.19 -15.89
C GLY A 120 -7.47 41.68 -16.33
N LYS A 121 -6.40 42.38 -15.93
CA LYS A 121 -6.20 43.79 -16.27
C LYS A 121 -6.21 44.10 -17.78
N GLY A 122 -6.08 43.05 -18.62
CA GLY A 122 -6.10 43.17 -20.09
C GLY A 122 -7.33 42.53 -20.74
N GLY A 123 -8.41 42.28 -20.02
CA GLY A 123 -9.63 41.61 -20.49
C GLY A 123 -9.63 40.11 -20.32
N LEU A 124 -10.54 39.45 -21.05
CA LEU A 124 -10.68 37.99 -21.01
C LEU A 124 -9.43 37.31 -21.57
N HIS A 125 -8.95 36.29 -20.89
CA HIS A 125 -7.79 35.50 -21.32
C HIS A 125 -7.92 34.03 -20.86
N MET A 126 -7.18 33.14 -21.51
CA MET A 126 -6.98 31.75 -21.07
C MET A 126 -5.58 31.54 -20.51
N SER A 127 -5.47 30.89 -19.37
CA SER A 127 -4.21 30.53 -18.72
C SER A 127 -3.92 29.04 -18.85
N ASN A 128 -2.75 28.67 -19.40
CA ASN A 128 -2.32 27.29 -19.65
C ASN A 128 -3.39 26.42 -20.34
N PRO A 129 -4.09 26.87 -21.41
CA PRO A 129 -5.03 26.00 -22.08
C PRO A 129 -4.31 24.86 -22.80
N SER A 130 -4.99 23.72 -22.99
CA SER A 130 -4.54 22.75 -23.97
C SER A 130 -4.77 23.29 -25.37
N PHE A 131 -3.87 23.01 -26.31
CA PHE A 131 -3.99 23.45 -27.70
C PHE A 131 -3.81 22.31 -28.68
N GLU A 132 -4.51 22.38 -29.81
CA GLU A 132 -4.33 21.47 -30.94
C GLU A 132 -4.33 22.24 -32.25
N ARG A 133 -3.41 21.92 -33.20
CA ARG A 133 -3.43 22.48 -34.54
C ARG A 133 -4.48 21.81 -35.39
N ILE A 134 -5.26 22.60 -36.10
CA ILE A 134 -6.34 22.10 -36.95
C ILE A 134 -5.95 22.29 -38.42
N SER A 135 -6.00 21.22 -39.19
CA SER A 135 -5.69 21.23 -40.62
C SER A 135 -6.88 21.55 -41.51
N GLY A 136 -7.81 22.43 -41.07
CA GLY A 136 -8.98 22.92 -41.82
C GLY A 136 -10.25 22.97 -40.97
N TYR A 137 -11.05 24.04 -41.15
CA TYR A 137 -12.32 24.23 -40.44
C TYR A 137 -13.41 23.21 -40.79
N GLU A 138 -13.28 22.54 -41.95
CA GLU A 138 -14.31 21.67 -42.53
C GLU A 138 -14.22 20.22 -42.09
N SER A 139 -13.13 19.79 -41.45
CA SER A 139 -12.96 18.37 -41.06
C SER A 139 -13.48 18.01 -39.66
N LEU A 140 -13.95 18.98 -38.90
CA LEU A 140 -14.57 18.76 -37.58
C LEU A 140 -16.11 18.78 -37.74
N GLY A 141 -16.69 17.63 -38.07
CA GLY A 141 -18.14 17.48 -38.10
C GLY A 141 -18.80 17.94 -36.79
N GLU A 142 -20.08 18.28 -36.82
CA GLU A 142 -20.91 18.78 -35.71
C GLU A 142 -21.13 17.76 -34.56
N GLY A 143 -20.14 16.88 -34.27
CA GLY A 143 -20.17 15.89 -33.22
C GLY A 143 -19.20 16.17 -32.09
N ALA A 144 -19.60 15.83 -30.87
CA ALA A 144 -18.77 15.90 -29.68
C ALA A 144 -17.44 15.14 -29.89
N MET A 145 -16.32 15.84 -30.01
CA MET A 145 -15.02 15.24 -30.21
C MET A 145 -14.30 15.09 -28.86
N LEU A 146 -14.38 13.89 -28.30
CA LEU A 146 -13.61 13.52 -27.12
C LEU A 146 -12.22 13.03 -27.55
N LEU A 147 -11.19 13.79 -27.20
CA LEU A 147 -9.81 13.42 -27.52
C LEU A 147 -9.15 12.71 -26.35
N PRO A 148 -8.68 11.46 -26.54
CA PRO A 148 -7.91 10.76 -25.52
C PRO A 148 -6.51 11.39 -25.38
N ILE A 149 -6.10 11.69 -24.16
CA ILE A 149 -4.80 12.22 -23.80
C ILE A 149 -3.99 11.11 -23.11
N TYR A 150 -2.86 10.77 -23.69
CA TYR A 150 -1.96 9.73 -23.19
C TYR A 150 -0.82 10.33 -22.37
N PRO A 151 -0.28 9.58 -21.38
CA PRO A 151 0.95 9.98 -20.70
C PRO A 151 2.09 10.12 -21.71
N GLU A 152 2.81 11.24 -21.65
CA GLU A 152 3.88 11.58 -22.58
C GLU A 152 5.26 11.33 -21.98
N THR A 153 6.26 11.16 -22.85
CA THR A 153 7.67 11.16 -22.46
C THR A 153 8.50 11.91 -23.52
N VAL A 154 9.72 12.29 -23.17
CA VAL A 154 10.61 12.98 -24.11
C VAL A 154 10.83 12.11 -25.37
N GLY A 155 10.31 12.56 -26.52
CA GLY A 155 10.38 11.87 -27.81
C GLY A 155 9.06 11.25 -28.27
N ILE A 156 8.06 11.05 -27.42
CA ILE A 156 6.72 10.53 -27.75
C ILE A 156 5.66 11.47 -27.19
N THR A 157 4.79 11.94 -28.07
CA THR A 157 3.66 12.83 -27.74
C THR A 157 2.34 12.07 -27.76
N SER A 158 1.34 12.55 -26.99
CA SER A 158 -0.01 12.02 -27.01
C SER A 158 -0.63 12.04 -28.42
N LYS A 159 -0.31 13.02 -29.24
CA LYS A 159 -0.73 13.10 -30.64
C LYS A 159 -0.21 11.93 -31.47
N TRP A 160 1.08 11.58 -31.32
CA TRP A 160 1.67 10.44 -32.01
C TRP A 160 1.06 9.13 -31.55
N LEU A 161 0.89 8.94 -30.23
CA LEU A 161 0.24 7.75 -29.67
C LEU A 161 -1.18 7.58 -30.20
N ARG A 162 -1.98 8.62 -30.19
CA ARG A 162 -3.33 8.65 -30.75
C ARG A 162 -3.37 8.22 -32.21
N PHE A 163 -2.50 8.84 -33.04
CA PHE A 163 -2.38 8.47 -34.44
C PHE A 163 -2.00 7.00 -34.64
N ALA A 164 -0.98 6.53 -33.93
CA ALA A 164 -0.52 5.15 -34.02
C ALA A 164 -1.61 4.16 -33.63
N ILE A 165 -2.28 4.37 -32.49
CA ILE A 165 -3.34 3.50 -31.99
C ILE A 165 -4.56 3.49 -32.91
N GLN A 166 -4.99 4.65 -33.42
CA GLN A 166 -6.12 4.71 -34.37
C GLN A 166 -5.80 3.97 -35.67
N ARG A 167 -4.56 4.10 -36.16
CA ARG A 167 -4.10 3.35 -37.34
C ARG A 167 -4.08 1.84 -37.07
N ILE A 168 -3.66 1.42 -35.88
CA ILE A 168 -3.70 0.00 -35.48
C ILE A 168 -5.14 -0.50 -35.47
N LEU A 169 -6.05 0.19 -34.77
CA LEU A 169 -7.47 -0.21 -34.68
C LEU A 169 -8.14 -0.33 -36.06
N ALA A 170 -7.79 0.54 -37.01
CA ALA A 170 -8.31 0.51 -38.39
C ALA A 170 -7.70 -0.62 -39.25
N SER A 171 -6.49 -1.11 -38.90
CA SER A 171 -5.74 -2.05 -39.73
C SER A 171 -5.54 -3.43 -39.11
N LEU A 172 -6.16 -3.71 -37.97
CA LEU A 172 -6.14 -5.04 -37.36
C LEU A 172 -6.77 -6.07 -38.32
N LYS A 173 -6.00 -7.10 -38.65
CA LYS A 173 -6.48 -8.22 -39.51
C LYS A 173 -7.54 -9.04 -38.79
N GLU A 174 -7.33 -9.29 -37.51
CA GLU A 174 -8.20 -10.10 -36.67
C GLU A 174 -8.59 -9.36 -35.40
N LYS A 175 -9.83 -9.53 -34.97
CA LYS A 175 -10.28 -9.01 -33.69
C LYS A 175 -9.59 -9.78 -32.56
N PRO A 176 -9.06 -9.10 -31.53
CA PRO A 176 -8.45 -9.79 -30.41
C PRO A 176 -9.47 -10.69 -29.72
N ALA A 177 -9.08 -11.93 -29.47
CA ALA A 177 -9.93 -12.89 -28.76
C ALA A 177 -10.17 -12.41 -27.33
N ASP A 178 -11.44 -12.46 -26.90
CA ASP A 178 -11.83 -12.00 -25.56
C ASP A 178 -11.54 -13.10 -24.53
N PRO A 179 -10.68 -12.85 -23.54
CA PRO A 179 -10.39 -13.85 -22.52
C PRO A 179 -11.51 -14.02 -21.50
N ILE A 180 -12.45 -13.06 -21.40
CA ILE A 180 -13.61 -13.19 -20.51
C ILE A 180 -14.73 -13.93 -21.22
N PRO A 181 -15.30 -15.00 -20.61
CA PRO A 181 -16.43 -15.72 -21.17
C PRO A 181 -17.64 -14.82 -21.48
N GLN A 182 -18.33 -15.08 -22.59
CA GLN A 182 -19.46 -14.25 -23.02
C GLN A 182 -20.61 -14.20 -22.01
N GLU A 183 -20.81 -15.27 -21.24
CA GLU A 183 -21.82 -15.33 -20.18
C GLU A 183 -21.57 -14.25 -19.11
N ILE A 184 -20.31 -14.10 -18.69
CA ILE A 184 -19.88 -13.08 -17.72
C ILE A 184 -20.06 -11.68 -18.31
N LEU A 185 -19.64 -11.46 -19.57
CA LEU A 185 -19.82 -10.17 -20.24
C LEU A 185 -21.30 -9.76 -20.28
N LYS A 186 -22.19 -10.69 -20.62
CA LYS A 186 -23.66 -10.45 -20.67
C LYS A 186 -24.21 -10.19 -19.26
N LYS A 187 -23.86 -11.01 -18.27
CA LYS A 187 -24.33 -10.90 -16.87
C LYS A 187 -24.05 -9.52 -16.28
N TYR A 188 -22.86 -8.98 -16.51
CA TYR A 188 -22.43 -7.69 -15.94
C TYR A 188 -22.55 -6.51 -16.92
N LYS A 189 -23.17 -6.72 -18.09
CA LYS A 189 -23.33 -5.72 -19.16
C LYS A 189 -22.00 -5.06 -19.54
N LEU A 190 -20.95 -5.87 -19.72
CA LEU A 190 -19.63 -5.44 -20.12
C LEU A 190 -19.47 -5.59 -21.65
N PRO A 191 -18.84 -4.62 -22.34
CA PRO A 191 -18.58 -4.73 -23.77
C PRO A 191 -17.49 -5.78 -24.04
N SER A 192 -17.44 -6.30 -25.29
CA SER A 192 -16.36 -7.18 -25.74
C SER A 192 -15.00 -6.47 -25.71
N LEU A 193 -13.89 -7.24 -25.71
CA LEU A 193 -12.55 -6.68 -25.73
C LEU A 193 -12.35 -5.71 -26.90
N HIS A 194 -12.77 -6.10 -28.12
CA HIS A 194 -12.66 -5.24 -29.29
C HIS A 194 -13.44 -3.93 -29.14
N SER A 195 -14.71 -4.00 -28.73
CA SER A 195 -15.53 -2.80 -28.51
C SER A 195 -14.92 -1.90 -27.42
N SER A 196 -14.38 -2.50 -26.36
CA SER A 196 -13.75 -1.75 -25.26
C SER A 196 -12.49 -1.03 -25.71
N LEU A 197 -11.67 -1.67 -26.55
CA LEU A 197 -10.48 -1.02 -27.15
C LEU A 197 -10.89 0.16 -28.04
N VAL A 198 -11.96 0.02 -28.82
CA VAL A 198 -12.48 1.14 -29.61
C VAL A 198 -13.00 2.25 -28.68
N TYR A 199 -13.82 1.92 -27.71
CA TYR A 199 -14.42 2.92 -26.80
C TYR A 199 -13.40 3.66 -25.94
N ILE A 200 -12.31 3.02 -25.53
CA ILE A 200 -11.30 3.67 -24.69
C ILE A 200 -10.37 4.59 -25.52
N HIS A 201 -10.10 4.27 -26.78
CA HIS A 201 -9.20 5.01 -27.66
C HIS A 201 -9.91 5.98 -28.61
N LYS A 202 -11.18 5.75 -28.92
CA LYS A 202 -12.01 6.57 -29.79
C LYS A 202 -13.45 6.59 -29.28
N PRO A 203 -13.71 7.15 -28.09
CA PRO A 203 -15.07 7.25 -27.59
C PRO A 203 -15.89 8.28 -28.38
N ASN A 204 -17.14 7.97 -28.66
CA ASN A 204 -18.08 8.93 -29.24
C ASN A 204 -18.64 9.86 -28.15
N LYS A 205 -18.83 9.33 -26.92
CA LYS A 205 -19.29 10.06 -25.74
C LYS A 205 -18.52 9.58 -24.50
N LEU A 206 -18.53 10.42 -23.45
CA LEU A 206 -17.79 10.13 -22.21
C LEU A 206 -18.20 8.79 -21.56
N ASP A 207 -19.47 8.40 -21.73
CA ASP A 207 -19.96 7.14 -21.17
C ASP A 207 -19.38 5.91 -21.86
N ASP A 208 -19.05 5.98 -23.15
CA ASP A 208 -18.35 4.90 -23.85
C ASP A 208 -17.00 4.63 -23.18
N ALA A 209 -16.23 5.69 -22.90
CA ALA A 209 -14.96 5.60 -22.21
C ALA A 209 -15.11 5.02 -20.79
N LYS A 210 -16.13 5.45 -20.04
CA LYS A 210 -16.42 4.91 -18.69
C LYS A 210 -16.74 3.43 -18.71
N VAL A 211 -17.56 2.99 -19.67
CA VAL A 211 -17.95 1.57 -19.83
C VAL A 211 -16.74 0.73 -20.21
N ALA A 212 -15.87 1.22 -21.10
CA ALA A 212 -14.61 0.55 -21.43
C ALA A 212 -13.66 0.45 -20.23
N ARG A 213 -13.48 1.53 -19.47
CA ARG A 213 -12.68 1.53 -18.23
C ARG A 213 -13.23 0.51 -17.23
N LYS A 214 -14.56 0.49 -17.03
CA LYS A 214 -15.22 -0.49 -16.15
C LYS A 214 -14.89 -1.94 -16.56
N ARG A 215 -14.91 -2.22 -17.86
CA ARG A 215 -14.58 -3.58 -18.36
C ARG A 215 -13.11 -3.95 -18.09
N PHE A 216 -12.16 -3.06 -18.37
CA PHE A 216 -10.74 -3.35 -18.12
C PHE A 216 -10.44 -3.44 -16.63
N ALA A 217 -11.07 -2.60 -15.80
CA ALA A 217 -10.99 -2.66 -14.36
C ALA A 217 -11.51 -4.01 -13.82
N PHE A 218 -12.67 -4.47 -14.29
CA PHE A 218 -13.20 -5.81 -13.97
C PHE A 218 -12.27 -6.92 -14.42
N GLU A 219 -11.76 -6.85 -15.66
CA GLU A 219 -10.82 -7.83 -16.20
C GLU A 219 -9.59 -8.00 -15.32
N GLU A 220 -8.95 -6.92 -14.91
CA GLU A 220 -7.75 -6.97 -14.09
C GLU A 220 -8.01 -7.66 -12.75
N ILE A 221 -9.06 -7.26 -12.03
CA ILE A 221 -9.43 -7.90 -10.76
C ILE A 221 -9.80 -9.37 -10.96
N PHE A 222 -10.55 -9.69 -12.02
CA PHE A 222 -10.96 -11.05 -12.34
C PHE A 222 -9.74 -11.98 -12.55
N PHE A 223 -8.74 -11.54 -13.30
CA PHE A 223 -7.51 -12.31 -13.51
C PHE A 223 -6.64 -12.43 -12.26
N ILE A 224 -6.58 -11.40 -11.44
CA ILE A 224 -5.93 -11.48 -10.13
C ILE A 224 -6.61 -12.54 -9.27
N GLN A 225 -7.94 -12.51 -9.18
CA GLN A 225 -8.70 -13.49 -8.41
C GLN A 225 -8.53 -14.92 -8.95
N LEU A 226 -8.58 -15.12 -10.28
CA LEU A 226 -8.35 -16.42 -10.89
C LEU A 226 -6.94 -16.97 -10.56
N SER A 227 -5.91 -16.13 -10.67
CA SER A 227 -4.54 -16.53 -10.34
C SER A 227 -4.41 -16.94 -8.87
N ARG A 228 -5.00 -16.16 -7.95
CA ARG A 228 -4.97 -16.46 -6.50
C ARG A 228 -5.74 -17.72 -6.14
N LEU A 229 -6.95 -17.87 -6.68
CA LEU A 229 -7.75 -19.08 -6.43
C LEU A 229 -7.13 -20.34 -7.06
N SER A 230 -6.49 -20.23 -8.21
CA SER A 230 -5.72 -21.34 -8.80
C SER A 230 -4.54 -21.75 -7.90
N GLN A 231 -3.76 -20.77 -7.39
CA GLN A 231 -2.67 -21.05 -6.44
C GLN A 231 -3.18 -21.69 -5.15
N ARG A 232 -4.35 -21.24 -4.66
CA ARG A 232 -5.02 -21.83 -3.50
C ARG A 232 -5.37 -23.30 -3.76
N LYS A 233 -5.97 -23.61 -4.91
CA LYS A 233 -6.32 -25.00 -5.31
C LYS A 233 -5.10 -25.90 -5.46
N GLU A 234 -3.98 -25.37 -5.93
CA GLU A 234 -2.73 -26.13 -5.97
C GLU A 234 -2.23 -26.46 -4.56
N ARG A 235 -2.26 -25.49 -3.63
CA ARG A 235 -1.90 -25.72 -2.21
C ARG A 235 -2.84 -26.69 -1.48
N GLU A 236 -4.12 -26.66 -1.77
CA GLU A 236 -5.09 -27.60 -1.18
C GLU A 236 -4.80 -29.07 -1.50
N LYS A 237 -3.94 -29.35 -2.51
CA LYS A 237 -3.45 -30.69 -2.85
C LYS A 237 -2.22 -31.11 -2.07
N GLU A 238 -1.54 -30.18 -1.41
CA GLU A 238 -0.37 -30.47 -0.59
C GLU A 238 -0.83 -31.13 0.73
N HIS A 239 -0.04 -32.08 1.23
CA HIS A 239 -0.31 -32.73 2.50
C HIS A 239 0.32 -31.96 3.66
N CYS A 240 -0.38 -31.87 4.77
CA CYS A 240 0.09 -31.22 5.99
C CYS A 240 0.07 -32.18 7.20
N LEU A 241 0.53 -31.68 8.34
CA LEU A 241 0.37 -32.33 9.64
C LEU A 241 -0.95 -31.87 10.23
N LYS A 242 -1.91 -32.79 10.42
CA LYS A 242 -3.15 -32.46 11.12
C LYS A 242 -2.85 -32.13 12.58
N ILE A 243 -3.40 -31.02 13.02
CA ILE A 243 -3.32 -30.56 14.41
C ILE A 243 -4.72 -30.66 15.00
N ASP A 244 -4.95 -31.67 15.83
CA ASP A 244 -6.18 -31.81 16.57
C ASP A 244 -5.88 -31.69 18.08
N CYS A 245 -6.39 -30.63 18.67
CA CYS A 245 -6.28 -30.35 20.09
C CYS A 245 -7.66 -30.50 20.71
N PRO A 246 -7.80 -31.26 21.82
CA PRO A 246 -9.08 -31.38 22.53
C PRO A 246 -9.64 -29.97 22.87
N GLU A 247 -10.93 -29.79 22.67
CA GLU A 247 -11.60 -28.51 22.95
C GLU A 247 -11.46 -28.08 24.41
N LYS A 248 -11.42 -29.08 25.33
CA LYS A 248 -11.18 -28.85 26.75
C LYS A 248 -9.82 -28.18 26.98
N ASP A 249 -8.75 -28.69 26.37
CA ASP A 249 -7.39 -28.21 26.57
C ASP A 249 -7.25 -26.79 26.00
N LEU A 250 -7.89 -26.52 24.86
CA LEU A 250 -7.97 -25.18 24.30
C LEU A 250 -8.72 -24.21 25.23
N ASN A 251 -9.87 -24.61 25.76
CA ASN A 251 -10.64 -23.75 26.68
C ASN A 251 -9.90 -23.51 28.00
N ASP A 252 -9.23 -24.53 28.55
CA ASP A 252 -8.41 -24.40 29.76
C ASP A 252 -7.23 -23.42 29.50
N PHE A 253 -6.58 -23.51 28.33
CA PHE A 253 -5.53 -22.58 27.95
C PHE A 253 -6.05 -21.14 27.82
N LEU A 254 -7.18 -20.94 27.16
CA LEU A 254 -7.79 -19.62 27.02
C LEU A 254 -8.24 -19.03 28.37
N ALA A 255 -8.65 -19.87 29.31
CA ALA A 255 -9.03 -19.46 30.65
C ALA A 255 -7.81 -19.02 31.51
N SER A 256 -6.59 -19.45 31.16
CA SER A 256 -5.36 -19.00 31.84
C SER A 256 -4.93 -17.58 31.46
N PHE A 257 -5.53 -16.96 30.45
CA PHE A 257 -5.19 -15.60 30.05
C PHE A 257 -5.65 -14.57 31.11
N PRO A 258 -4.86 -13.52 31.38
CA PRO A 258 -5.22 -12.48 32.37
C PRO A 258 -6.38 -11.58 31.92
N PHE A 259 -6.99 -11.88 30.78
CA PHE A 259 -8.12 -11.15 30.18
C PHE A 259 -9.02 -12.10 29.39
N LYS A 260 -10.27 -11.66 29.16
CA LYS A 260 -11.19 -12.38 28.27
C LYS A 260 -10.95 -11.99 26.83
N LEU A 261 -10.91 -12.98 25.94
CA LEU A 261 -10.83 -12.74 24.50
C LEU A 261 -12.07 -11.99 23.99
N THR A 262 -11.86 -11.08 23.03
CA THR A 262 -12.97 -10.47 22.29
C THR A 262 -13.66 -11.51 21.41
N ASN A 263 -14.89 -11.20 20.94
CA ASN A 263 -15.59 -12.10 20.02
C ASN A 263 -14.82 -12.31 18.71
N ALA A 264 -14.17 -11.26 18.18
CA ALA A 264 -13.36 -11.36 16.98
C ALA A 264 -12.14 -12.27 17.18
N GLN A 265 -11.43 -12.15 18.32
CA GLN A 265 -10.32 -13.02 18.68
C GLN A 265 -10.76 -14.48 18.82
N ARG A 266 -11.88 -14.73 19.50
CA ARG A 266 -12.43 -16.08 19.68
C ARG A 266 -12.82 -16.70 18.35
N LYS A 267 -13.49 -15.97 17.46
CA LYS A 267 -13.80 -16.42 16.10
C LYS A 267 -12.55 -16.76 15.30
N ALA A 268 -11.51 -15.93 15.40
CA ALA A 268 -10.24 -16.19 14.73
C ALA A 268 -9.55 -17.46 15.24
N VAL A 269 -9.51 -17.68 16.56
CA VAL A 269 -8.95 -18.89 17.17
C VAL A 269 -9.69 -20.14 16.72
N LEU A 270 -11.03 -20.12 16.74
CA LEU A 270 -11.85 -21.26 16.29
C LEU A 270 -11.61 -21.56 14.80
N ALA A 271 -11.60 -20.53 13.94
CA ALA A 271 -11.34 -20.70 12.51
C ALA A 271 -9.93 -21.26 12.24
N ILE A 272 -8.91 -20.86 13.02
CA ILE A 272 -7.56 -21.40 12.95
C ILE A 272 -7.56 -22.87 13.38
N SER A 273 -8.22 -23.20 14.50
CA SER A 273 -8.33 -24.58 15.00
C SER A 273 -9.00 -25.49 13.97
N ASP A 274 -10.11 -25.04 13.39
CA ASP A 274 -10.85 -25.83 12.38
C ASP A 274 -10.03 -26.03 11.10
N ASP A 275 -9.25 -25.03 10.68
CA ASP A 275 -8.38 -25.17 9.50
C ASP A 275 -7.21 -26.13 9.77
N MET A 276 -6.64 -26.12 10.97
CA MET A 276 -5.51 -26.98 11.34
C MET A 276 -5.90 -28.46 11.44
N LYS A 277 -7.18 -28.79 11.58
CA LYS A 277 -7.71 -30.16 11.59
C LYS A 277 -7.82 -30.79 10.19
N LYS A 278 -7.76 -29.99 9.13
CA LYS A 278 -7.90 -30.42 7.74
C LYS A 278 -6.64 -31.15 7.23
N ASP A 279 -6.81 -31.91 6.15
CA ASP A 279 -5.70 -32.58 5.46
C ASP A 279 -4.84 -31.63 4.63
N SER A 280 -5.37 -30.45 4.31
CA SER A 280 -4.69 -29.40 3.52
C SER A 280 -4.08 -28.34 4.44
N PRO A 281 -2.93 -27.77 4.08
CA PRO A 281 -2.26 -26.77 4.90
C PRO A 281 -3.10 -25.50 5.01
N MET A 282 -3.34 -25.04 6.23
CA MET A 282 -3.92 -23.73 6.49
C MET A 282 -3.03 -22.63 5.89
N SER A 283 -3.61 -21.66 5.24
CA SER A 283 -2.94 -20.44 4.79
C SER A 283 -3.84 -19.25 5.12
N ARG A 284 -3.58 -18.59 6.26
CA ARG A 284 -4.50 -17.59 6.84
C ARG A 284 -3.80 -16.28 7.13
N LEU A 285 -4.47 -15.17 6.81
CA LEU A 285 -4.08 -13.82 7.19
C LEU A 285 -4.91 -13.36 8.39
N LEU A 286 -4.23 -13.07 9.49
CA LEU A 286 -4.81 -12.44 10.67
C LEU A 286 -4.53 -10.93 10.60
N GLU A 287 -5.56 -10.18 10.28
CA GLU A 287 -5.51 -8.75 10.17
C GLU A 287 -6.17 -8.10 11.39
N GLY A 288 -5.54 -7.09 11.94
CA GLY A 288 -6.11 -6.38 13.08
C GLY A 288 -5.32 -5.14 13.42
N ASP A 289 -5.98 -4.17 13.98
CA ASP A 289 -5.37 -2.90 14.37
C ASP A 289 -4.25 -3.07 15.42
N VAL A 290 -3.47 -2.02 15.61
CA VAL A 290 -2.47 -1.99 16.69
C VAL A 290 -3.17 -2.20 18.03
N GLY A 291 -2.72 -3.19 18.78
CA GLY A 291 -3.32 -3.50 20.07
C GLY A 291 -4.60 -4.35 20.03
N SER A 292 -5.06 -4.84 18.89
CA SER A 292 -6.21 -5.77 18.77
C SER A 292 -5.97 -7.17 19.38
N GLY A 293 -4.73 -7.48 19.80
CA GLY A 293 -4.38 -8.75 20.44
C GLY A 293 -4.01 -9.88 19.48
N LYS A 294 -3.48 -9.59 18.30
CA LYS A 294 -2.96 -10.58 17.34
C LYS A 294 -1.99 -11.57 17.99
N THR A 295 -1.12 -11.10 18.87
CA THR A 295 -0.15 -11.93 19.59
C THR A 295 -0.83 -13.01 20.42
N ALA A 296 -1.95 -12.73 21.09
CA ALA A 296 -2.70 -13.73 21.85
C ALA A 296 -3.25 -14.86 20.96
N VAL A 297 -3.77 -14.51 19.77
CA VAL A 297 -4.23 -15.49 18.78
C VAL A 297 -3.06 -16.33 18.25
N ALA A 298 -1.90 -15.72 17.97
CA ALA A 298 -0.71 -16.42 17.50
C ALA A 298 -0.12 -17.37 18.55
N ILE A 299 -0.12 -16.97 19.83
CA ILE A 299 0.28 -17.80 20.96
C ILE A 299 -0.67 -18.99 21.09
N THR A 300 -1.99 -18.77 20.95
CA THR A 300 -2.99 -19.85 20.97
C THR A 300 -2.78 -20.81 19.79
N ALA A 301 -2.51 -20.33 18.59
CA ALA A 301 -2.18 -21.18 17.44
C ALA A 301 -0.92 -22.01 17.70
N SER A 302 0.09 -21.43 18.33
CA SER A 302 1.30 -22.15 18.74
C SER A 302 1.00 -23.21 19.80
N PHE A 303 0.12 -22.91 20.76
CA PHE A 303 -0.35 -23.88 21.76
C PHE A 303 -1.01 -25.09 21.10
N LEU A 304 -1.90 -24.87 20.12
CA LEU A 304 -2.53 -25.97 19.38
C LEU A 304 -1.49 -26.89 18.73
N ALA A 305 -0.46 -26.34 18.09
CA ALA A 305 0.58 -27.12 17.43
C ALA A 305 1.42 -27.94 18.43
N ILE A 306 1.84 -27.32 19.54
CA ILE A 306 2.68 -28.01 20.54
C ILE A 306 1.90 -29.04 21.34
N SER A 307 0.60 -28.84 21.60
CA SER A 307 -0.27 -29.80 22.26
C SER A 307 -0.42 -31.09 21.43
N ALA A 308 -0.35 -30.98 20.10
CA ALA A 308 -0.31 -32.13 19.20
C ALA A 308 1.11 -32.72 19.01
N GLY A 309 2.12 -32.21 19.73
CA GLY A 309 3.50 -32.72 19.69
C GLY A 309 4.36 -32.12 18.55
N TYR A 310 3.93 -31.07 17.88
CA TYR A 310 4.63 -30.49 16.74
C TYR A 310 5.38 -29.21 17.09
N GLN A 311 6.24 -28.76 16.15
CA GLN A 311 7.02 -27.54 16.30
C GLN A 311 6.35 -26.34 15.61
N THR A 312 6.60 -25.15 16.18
CA THR A 312 6.18 -23.84 15.65
C THR A 312 7.39 -22.95 15.40
N ALA A 313 7.43 -22.29 14.24
CA ALA A 313 8.37 -21.24 13.92
C ALA A 313 7.66 -19.87 13.89
N TYR A 314 8.14 -18.91 14.68
CA TYR A 314 7.58 -17.55 14.71
C TYR A 314 8.61 -16.55 14.18
N MET A 315 8.29 -15.90 13.08
CA MET A 315 9.16 -14.93 12.42
C MET A 315 8.71 -13.49 12.67
N ALA A 316 9.60 -12.68 13.24
CA ALA A 316 9.41 -11.24 13.45
C ALA A 316 10.35 -10.43 12.54
N PRO A 317 9.95 -9.23 12.11
CA PRO A 317 10.74 -8.43 11.17
C PRO A 317 12.01 -7.85 11.78
N THR A 318 12.08 -7.66 13.10
CA THR A 318 13.23 -7.08 13.79
C THR A 318 13.58 -7.85 15.06
N GLU A 319 14.84 -7.73 15.51
CA GLU A 319 15.30 -8.35 16.76
C GLU A 319 14.53 -7.89 17.99
N ILE A 320 14.19 -6.61 18.03
CA ILE A 320 13.46 -6.03 19.16
C ILE A 320 12.07 -6.67 19.27
N LEU A 321 11.38 -6.83 18.13
CA LEU A 321 10.10 -7.54 18.11
C LEU A 321 10.24 -9.01 18.44
N ALA A 322 11.28 -9.69 17.93
CA ALA A 322 11.54 -11.08 18.26
C ALA A 322 11.76 -11.28 19.77
N LYS A 323 12.57 -10.41 20.42
CA LYS A 323 12.77 -10.39 21.88
C LYS A 323 11.45 -10.11 22.63
N GLN A 324 10.64 -9.16 22.15
CA GLN A 324 9.34 -8.84 22.77
C GLN A 324 8.36 -10.02 22.66
N HIS A 325 8.24 -10.64 21.48
CA HIS A 325 7.39 -11.84 21.32
C HIS A 325 7.90 -12.99 22.16
N PHE A 326 9.21 -13.19 22.23
CA PHE A 326 9.81 -14.20 23.11
C PHE A 326 9.39 -13.99 24.56
N GLN A 327 9.44 -12.76 25.05
CA GLN A 327 8.99 -12.43 26.39
C GLN A 327 7.47 -12.64 26.57
N SER A 328 6.66 -12.23 25.59
CA SER A 328 5.21 -12.47 25.65
C SER A 328 4.87 -13.97 25.67
N PHE A 329 5.56 -14.78 24.85
CA PHE A 329 5.37 -16.23 24.89
C PHE A 329 5.72 -16.81 26.27
N ILE A 330 6.81 -16.35 26.90
CA ILE A 330 7.18 -16.76 28.25
C ILE A 330 6.05 -16.42 29.23
N GLU A 331 5.55 -15.18 29.22
CA GLU A 331 4.49 -14.72 30.13
C GLU A 331 3.23 -15.58 30.01
N TYR A 332 2.77 -15.87 28.79
CA TYR A 332 1.55 -16.66 28.59
C TYR A 332 1.72 -18.15 28.89
N PHE A 333 2.91 -18.71 28.65
CA PHE A 333 3.15 -20.13 28.89
C PHE A 333 3.64 -20.44 30.31
N SER A 334 4.09 -19.43 31.08
CA SER A 334 4.58 -19.62 32.46
C SER A 334 3.49 -20.06 33.43
N GLU A 335 2.24 -19.75 33.15
CA GLU A 335 1.09 -20.12 33.98
C GLU A 335 0.60 -21.58 33.73
N LEU A 336 1.15 -22.24 32.72
CA LEU A 336 0.76 -23.61 32.41
C LEU A 336 1.42 -24.66 33.35
N LYS A 337 0.73 -25.75 33.60
CA LYS A 337 1.29 -26.92 34.34
C LYS A 337 2.51 -27.49 33.65
N PHE A 338 2.54 -27.48 32.31
CA PHE A 338 3.67 -27.89 31.49
C PHE A 338 4.18 -26.69 30.71
N ILE A 339 5.38 -26.23 31.05
CA ILE A 339 6.02 -25.06 30.40
C ILE A 339 6.83 -25.56 29.19
N PRO A 340 6.45 -25.21 27.96
CA PRO A 340 7.21 -25.62 26.78
C PRO A 340 8.57 -24.87 26.72
N LYS A 341 9.57 -25.57 26.17
CA LYS A 341 10.86 -24.90 25.90
C LYS A 341 10.72 -23.95 24.70
N ILE A 342 11.10 -22.70 24.89
CA ILE A 342 11.03 -21.65 23.86
C ILE A 342 12.45 -21.22 23.51
N GLY A 343 12.79 -21.21 22.23
CA GLY A 343 14.06 -20.71 21.70
C GLY A 343 13.91 -19.35 21.04
N LEU A 344 14.92 -18.51 21.20
CA LEU A 344 15.06 -17.26 20.47
C LEU A 344 16.36 -17.27 19.67
N ILE A 345 16.29 -16.93 18.37
CA ILE A 345 17.46 -16.79 17.49
C ILE A 345 17.46 -15.41 16.81
N THR A 346 18.49 -14.63 17.13
CA THR A 346 18.70 -13.28 16.55
C THR A 346 20.15 -13.08 16.17
N SER A 347 20.51 -11.98 15.50
CA SER A 347 21.90 -11.64 15.21
C SER A 347 22.68 -11.27 16.46
N SER A 348 22.04 -10.71 17.50
CA SER A 348 22.67 -10.36 18.78
C SER A 348 22.88 -11.55 19.73
N GLY A 349 22.29 -12.72 19.45
CA GLY A 349 22.47 -13.93 20.26
C GLY A 349 21.29 -14.87 20.24
N CYS A 350 21.49 -15.99 20.94
CA CYS A 350 20.50 -17.03 21.10
C CYS A 350 20.14 -17.23 22.59
N PHE A 351 18.86 -17.44 22.86
CA PHE A 351 18.35 -17.64 24.21
C PHE A 351 17.40 -18.85 24.25
N LYS A 352 17.29 -19.45 25.41
CA LYS A 352 16.36 -20.54 25.70
C LYS A 352 15.62 -20.27 27.01
N TYR A 353 14.34 -20.58 27.04
CA TYR A 353 13.49 -20.61 28.22
C TYR A 353 12.85 -21.99 28.39
N PRO A 354 12.63 -22.53 29.59
CA PRO A 354 13.15 -22.05 30.85
C PRO A 354 14.66 -22.35 31.01
N SER A 355 15.36 -21.58 31.83
CA SER A 355 16.73 -21.88 32.21
C SER A 355 16.80 -23.12 33.12
N LYS A 356 17.93 -23.83 33.07
CA LYS A 356 18.16 -24.95 34.04
C LYS A 356 18.45 -24.46 35.44
N VAL A 357 19.05 -23.26 35.57
CA VAL A 357 19.46 -22.66 36.86
C VAL A 357 18.31 -21.95 37.53
N ASN A 358 17.61 -21.11 36.76
CA ASN A 358 16.42 -20.39 37.21
C ASN A 358 15.27 -20.63 36.23
N PRO A 359 14.31 -21.52 36.56
CA PRO A 359 13.19 -21.84 35.65
C PRO A 359 12.30 -20.65 35.25
N LYS A 360 12.37 -19.55 35.96
CA LYS A 360 11.60 -18.32 35.63
C LYS A 360 12.32 -17.40 34.67
N GLU A 361 13.58 -17.68 34.34
CA GLU A 361 14.41 -16.84 33.48
C GLU A 361 14.83 -17.57 32.19
N ALA A 362 15.16 -16.76 31.17
CA ALA A 362 15.81 -17.27 29.97
C ALA A 362 17.34 -17.26 30.12
N THR A 363 17.99 -18.22 29.51
CA THR A 363 19.47 -18.30 29.51
C THR A 363 20.02 -18.11 28.11
N LYS A 364 21.15 -17.41 28.01
CA LYS A 364 21.92 -17.27 26.77
C LYS A 364 22.63 -18.59 26.46
N ILE A 365 22.57 -19.03 25.20
CA ILE A 365 23.16 -20.28 24.74
C ILE A 365 23.90 -20.09 23.42
N SER A 366 24.75 -21.04 23.04
CA SER A 366 25.39 -21.02 21.73
C SER A 366 24.39 -21.32 20.61
N LYS A 367 24.60 -20.74 19.43
CA LYS A 367 23.76 -20.99 18.25
C LYS A 367 23.78 -22.47 17.88
N ALA A 368 24.92 -23.13 17.94
CA ALA A 368 25.06 -24.54 17.62
C ALA A 368 24.20 -25.43 18.55
N GLN A 369 24.19 -25.12 19.85
CA GLN A 369 23.38 -25.85 20.82
C GLN A 369 21.88 -25.63 20.62
N LEU A 370 21.46 -24.37 20.33
CA LEU A 370 20.06 -24.08 20.01
C LEU A 370 19.60 -24.86 18.80
N LEU A 371 20.37 -24.83 17.70
CA LEU A 371 20.02 -25.55 16.47
C LEU A 371 19.93 -27.05 16.67
N LYS A 372 20.84 -27.64 17.44
CA LYS A 372 20.79 -29.07 17.82
C LYS A 372 19.52 -29.42 18.58
N TRP A 373 19.07 -28.58 19.51
CA TRP A 373 17.84 -28.82 20.27
C TRP A 373 16.57 -28.61 19.43
N VAL A 374 16.58 -27.69 18.46
CA VAL A 374 15.50 -27.53 17.50
C VAL A 374 15.43 -28.77 16.59
N GLU A 375 16.57 -29.22 16.06
CA GLU A 375 16.66 -30.41 15.21
C GLU A 375 16.22 -31.67 15.93
N ASN A 376 16.45 -31.83 17.21
CA ASN A 376 16.01 -32.98 18.01
C ASN A 376 14.55 -32.86 18.52
N GLY A 377 13.83 -31.79 18.21
CA GLY A 377 12.47 -31.55 18.70
C GLY A 377 12.36 -31.14 20.17
N GLU A 378 13.50 -30.89 20.86
CA GLU A 378 13.50 -30.46 22.26
C GLU A 378 12.98 -29.02 22.47
N ILE A 379 13.06 -28.19 21.44
CA ILE A 379 12.51 -26.83 21.43
C ILE A 379 11.31 -26.82 20.48
N PRO A 380 10.08 -26.90 21.01
CA PRO A 380 8.88 -26.90 20.19
C PRO A 380 8.53 -25.52 19.63
N ILE A 381 8.98 -24.42 20.22
CA ILE A 381 8.72 -23.06 19.74
C ILE A 381 10.05 -22.35 19.47
N LEU A 382 10.28 -21.95 18.23
CA LEU A 382 11.44 -21.16 17.85
C LEU A 382 11.00 -19.80 17.32
N ILE A 383 11.41 -18.73 18.01
CA ILE A 383 11.14 -17.34 17.65
C ILE A 383 12.43 -16.74 17.07
N GLY A 384 12.32 -15.96 16.01
CA GLY A 384 13.50 -15.31 15.43
C GLY A 384 13.16 -14.29 14.35
N THR A 385 14.21 -13.80 13.70
CA THR A 385 14.13 -12.94 12.55
C THR A 385 14.41 -13.73 11.26
N HIS A 386 14.88 -13.09 10.19
CA HIS A 386 15.36 -13.76 8.97
C HIS A 386 16.34 -14.92 9.24
N SER A 387 16.91 -14.98 10.44
CA SER A 387 17.75 -16.12 10.85
C SER A 387 17.05 -17.47 10.77
N LEU A 388 15.71 -17.48 10.83
CA LEU A 388 14.90 -18.70 10.71
C LEU A 388 14.90 -19.30 9.30
N ILE A 389 15.14 -18.46 8.27
CA ILE A 389 15.12 -18.87 6.85
C ILE A 389 16.42 -19.58 6.46
N GLN A 390 17.49 -19.42 7.25
CA GLN A 390 18.80 -20.00 6.93
C GLN A 390 18.71 -21.54 6.88
N ASP A 391 19.40 -22.15 5.90
CA ASP A 391 19.45 -23.60 5.68
C ASP A 391 19.96 -24.39 6.89
N LYS A 392 20.74 -23.74 7.75
CA LYS A 392 21.25 -24.32 8.99
C LYS A 392 20.17 -24.57 10.06
N VAL A 393 19.01 -23.92 9.93
CA VAL A 393 17.87 -24.15 10.85
C VAL A 393 17.03 -25.31 10.33
N LYS A 394 17.23 -26.48 10.89
CA LYS A 394 16.48 -27.69 10.54
C LYS A 394 15.46 -28.00 11.63
N PHE A 395 14.22 -28.23 11.24
CA PHE A 395 13.16 -28.71 12.12
C PHE A 395 13.03 -30.21 11.90
N SER A 396 13.05 -31.00 12.96
CA SER A 396 13.33 -32.44 12.85
C SER A 396 12.11 -33.33 12.69
N ALA A 397 12.37 -34.44 11.97
CA ALA A 397 11.54 -35.63 12.03
C ALA A 397 12.06 -36.73 13.01
N LYS A 398 13.21 -36.53 13.68
CA LYS A 398 13.87 -37.62 14.45
C LYS A 398 13.03 -38.17 15.61
N ASN A 399 12.16 -37.33 16.20
CA ASN A 399 11.26 -37.74 17.29
C ASN A 399 9.77 -37.59 16.91
N GLY A 400 9.42 -37.50 15.62
CA GLY A 400 8.05 -37.24 15.19
C GLY A 400 7.61 -35.74 15.31
N SER A 401 8.42 -34.91 15.96
CA SER A 401 8.15 -33.47 16.14
C SER A 401 8.60 -32.69 14.89
N SER A 402 7.77 -32.66 13.87
CA SER A 402 8.04 -31.85 12.66
C SER A 402 7.48 -30.44 12.78
N LEU A 403 8.00 -29.52 11.96
CA LEU A 403 7.44 -28.17 11.83
C LEU A 403 6.01 -28.24 11.25
N ALA A 404 5.03 -27.92 12.06
CA ALA A 404 3.63 -27.92 11.63
C ALA A 404 3.01 -26.53 11.48
N LEU A 405 3.58 -25.52 12.13
CA LEU A 405 3.06 -24.15 12.08
C LEU A 405 4.17 -23.14 11.85
N VAL A 406 3.97 -22.26 10.87
CA VAL A 406 4.79 -21.07 10.62
C VAL A 406 3.93 -19.84 10.87
N ILE A 407 4.41 -18.94 11.73
CA ILE A 407 3.77 -17.65 12.01
C ILE A 407 4.69 -16.55 11.50
N ILE A 408 4.15 -15.62 10.70
CA ILE A 408 4.89 -14.48 10.14
C ILE A 408 4.21 -13.20 10.61
N ASP A 409 4.94 -12.41 11.42
CA ASP A 409 4.46 -11.10 11.86
C ASP A 409 4.88 -10.00 10.88
N GLU A 410 4.01 -9.01 10.67
CA GLU A 410 4.20 -7.89 9.73
C GLU A 410 4.58 -8.38 8.32
N GLN A 411 3.73 -9.23 7.76
CA GLN A 411 3.93 -9.93 6.49
C GLN A 411 4.45 -9.04 5.34
N HIS A 412 4.01 -7.78 5.28
CA HIS A 412 4.38 -6.82 4.24
C HIS A 412 5.87 -6.44 4.23
N ARG A 413 6.63 -6.79 5.30
CA ARG A 413 8.08 -6.56 5.40
C ARG A 413 8.92 -7.73 4.87
N PHE A 414 8.28 -8.78 4.37
CA PHE A 414 8.94 -9.97 3.84
C PHE A 414 8.52 -10.24 2.40
N GLY A 415 9.50 -10.42 1.52
CA GLY A 415 9.26 -10.79 0.12
C GLY A 415 8.63 -12.19 -0.01
N THR A 416 7.93 -12.43 -1.12
CA THR A 416 7.26 -13.71 -1.41
C THR A 416 8.22 -14.90 -1.44
N SER A 417 9.45 -14.70 -1.95
CA SER A 417 10.52 -15.70 -1.97
C SER A 417 10.96 -16.13 -0.56
N GLN A 418 11.06 -15.18 0.37
CA GLN A 418 11.45 -15.45 1.76
C GLN A 418 10.39 -16.27 2.50
N ARG A 419 9.11 -15.98 2.24
CA ARG A 419 7.97 -16.74 2.80
C ARG A 419 7.94 -18.17 2.26
N SER A 420 8.14 -18.33 0.95
CA SER A 420 8.18 -19.65 0.31
C SER A 420 9.32 -20.52 0.83
N SER A 421 10.49 -19.93 1.14
CA SER A 421 11.65 -20.68 1.66
C SER A 421 11.40 -21.28 3.04
N LEU A 422 10.62 -20.62 3.92
CA LEU A 422 10.25 -21.16 5.22
C LEU A 422 9.29 -22.36 5.11
N VAL A 423 8.41 -22.33 4.10
CA VAL A 423 7.37 -23.33 3.91
C VAL A 423 7.89 -24.54 3.11
N LYS A 424 8.68 -24.31 2.04
CA LYS A 424 9.04 -25.36 1.06
C LYS A 424 10.26 -26.21 1.40
N ASN A 425 11.20 -25.71 2.19
CA ASN A 425 12.55 -26.34 2.25
C ASN A 425 12.84 -27.12 3.53
N LYS A 426 11.87 -27.43 4.39
CA LYS A 426 12.21 -27.90 5.75
C LYS A 426 11.57 -29.21 6.20
N THR A 427 10.57 -29.70 5.49
CA THR A 427 9.88 -30.96 5.83
C THR A 427 9.24 -31.59 4.58
N ASP A 428 8.96 -32.90 4.65
CA ASP A 428 8.21 -33.63 3.61
C ASP A 428 6.73 -33.25 3.53
N LYS A 429 6.22 -32.53 4.55
CA LYS A 429 4.84 -32.03 4.63
C LYS A 429 4.84 -30.52 4.74
N THR A 430 3.89 -29.87 4.07
CA THR A 430 3.75 -28.42 4.10
C THR A 430 3.20 -27.95 5.45
N PRO A 431 3.89 -27.06 6.20
CA PRO A 431 3.37 -26.54 7.45
C PRO A 431 2.20 -25.59 7.23
N HIS A 432 1.31 -25.48 8.22
CA HIS A 432 0.30 -24.44 8.29
C HIS A 432 0.95 -23.05 8.36
N LEU A 433 0.37 -22.06 7.67
CA LEU A 433 0.86 -20.68 7.62
C LEU A 433 -0.15 -19.72 8.25
N LEU A 434 0.28 -19.02 9.29
CA LEU A 434 -0.45 -17.88 9.87
C LEU A 434 0.35 -16.60 9.63
N SER A 435 -0.11 -15.78 8.71
CA SER A 435 0.45 -14.45 8.47
C SER A 435 -0.30 -13.40 9.26
N MET A 436 0.41 -12.39 9.79
CA MET A 436 -0.20 -11.32 10.56
C MET A 436 0.21 -9.95 10.01
N THR A 437 -0.69 -8.97 10.13
CA THR A 437 -0.39 -7.58 9.82
C THR A 437 -1.10 -6.63 10.78
N ALA A 438 -0.40 -5.56 11.19
CA ALA A 438 -0.96 -4.44 11.92
C ALA A 438 -1.24 -3.22 11.02
N THR A 439 -0.80 -3.26 9.76
CA THR A 439 -1.23 -2.26 8.78
C THR A 439 -2.66 -2.60 8.35
N PRO A 440 -3.63 -1.74 8.64
CA PRO A 440 -4.98 -1.99 8.16
C PRO A 440 -4.99 -1.88 6.63
N ILE A 441 -5.51 -2.92 5.99
CA ILE A 441 -5.63 -3.01 4.55
C ILE A 441 -7.13 -2.91 4.24
N PRO A 442 -7.56 -2.06 3.29
CA PRO A 442 -8.96 -2.06 2.90
C PRO A 442 -9.43 -3.47 2.55
N ARG A 443 -10.60 -3.88 3.04
CA ARG A 443 -11.12 -5.25 2.85
C ARG A 443 -11.09 -5.70 1.39
N THR A 444 -11.41 -4.81 0.47
CA THR A 444 -11.36 -5.08 -0.98
C THR A 444 -9.95 -5.38 -1.47
N LEU A 445 -8.98 -4.63 -0.97
CA LEU A 445 -7.57 -4.80 -1.30
C LEU A 445 -7.05 -6.11 -0.69
N ALA A 446 -7.40 -6.41 0.56
CA ALA A 446 -7.05 -7.66 1.23
C ALA A 446 -7.57 -8.89 0.46
N LEU A 447 -8.85 -8.88 0.08
CA LEU A 447 -9.48 -9.95 -0.71
C LEU A 447 -8.89 -10.09 -2.11
N THR A 448 -8.29 -9.04 -2.66
CA THR A 448 -7.71 -9.06 -4.00
C THR A 448 -6.26 -9.49 -3.98
N ILE A 449 -5.44 -8.87 -3.15
CA ILE A 449 -3.99 -9.13 -3.10
C ILE A 449 -3.68 -10.45 -2.40
N TYR A 450 -4.40 -10.73 -1.31
CA TYR A 450 -4.23 -11.93 -0.49
C TYR A 450 -5.39 -12.94 -0.70
N GLY A 451 -5.98 -12.96 -1.88
CA GLY A 451 -7.11 -13.85 -2.21
C GLY A 451 -6.80 -15.34 -2.12
N ASP A 452 -5.52 -15.69 -2.00
CA ASP A 452 -5.01 -17.03 -1.73
C ASP A 452 -4.95 -17.38 -0.23
N LEU A 453 -5.17 -16.40 0.66
CA LEU A 453 -5.22 -16.57 2.11
C LEU A 453 -6.66 -16.50 2.61
N ASP A 454 -6.99 -17.28 3.63
CA ASP A 454 -8.20 -17.09 4.41
C ASP A 454 -8.04 -15.90 5.34
N LEU A 455 -9.03 -15.03 5.40
CA LEU A 455 -8.95 -13.79 6.17
C LEU A 455 -9.65 -13.93 7.52
N SER A 456 -8.96 -13.54 8.59
CA SER A 456 -9.54 -13.32 9.92
C SER A 456 -9.30 -11.88 10.35
N LEU A 457 -10.38 -11.15 10.65
CA LEU A 457 -10.33 -9.75 11.05
C LEU A 457 -10.49 -9.62 12.57
N LEU A 458 -9.60 -8.85 13.20
CA LEU A 458 -9.73 -8.42 14.59
C LEU A 458 -10.13 -6.94 14.60
N ASP A 459 -11.41 -6.69 14.43
CA ASP A 459 -12.02 -5.37 14.35
C ASP A 459 -12.51 -4.82 15.71
N GLU A 460 -12.31 -5.58 16.78
CA GLU A 460 -12.66 -5.20 18.14
C GLU A 460 -11.39 -4.87 18.96
N LEU A 461 -11.48 -3.84 19.79
CA LEU A 461 -10.45 -3.57 20.81
C LEU A 461 -10.74 -4.36 22.08
N PRO A 462 -9.71 -4.87 22.79
CA PRO A 462 -9.87 -5.52 24.07
C PRO A 462 -10.57 -4.61 25.09
N ALA A 463 -11.36 -5.21 25.98
CA ALA A 463 -12.12 -4.48 27.01
C ALA A 463 -11.20 -3.62 27.89
N GLY A 464 -11.69 -2.44 28.28
CA GLY A 464 -10.96 -1.50 29.15
C GLY A 464 -10.01 -0.55 28.40
N ARG A 465 -9.79 -0.70 27.10
CA ARG A 465 -8.98 0.23 26.31
C ARG A 465 -9.81 1.44 25.88
N LYS A 466 -9.19 2.63 25.98
CA LYS A 466 -9.81 3.88 25.56
C LYS A 466 -9.40 4.24 24.14
N SER A 467 -10.30 4.85 23.39
CA SER A 467 -9.99 5.41 22.08
C SER A 467 -9.01 6.58 22.19
N VAL A 468 -8.14 6.75 21.18
CA VAL A 468 -7.16 7.86 21.15
C VAL A 468 -7.87 9.17 20.82
N ILE A 469 -7.67 10.17 21.66
CA ILE A 469 -8.09 11.55 21.36
C ILE A 469 -7.04 12.16 20.43
N THR A 470 -7.39 12.32 19.16
CA THR A 470 -6.51 12.93 18.16
C THR A 470 -6.86 14.40 17.97
N LYS A 471 -5.86 15.28 18.06
CA LYS A 471 -6.01 16.73 17.85
C LYS A 471 -5.00 17.24 16.83
N ILE A 472 -5.46 18.09 15.90
CA ILE A 472 -4.62 18.78 14.92
C ILE A 472 -4.33 20.17 15.48
N PHE A 473 -3.08 20.58 15.46
CA PHE A 473 -2.60 21.87 15.91
C PHE A 473 -1.87 22.60 14.78
N GLN A 474 -2.06 23.90 14.73
CA GLN A 474 -1.25 24.80 13.91
C GLN A 474 0.01 25.24 14.68
N PRO A 475 1.05 25.75 13.99
CA PRO A 475 2.29 26.16 14.64
C PRO A 475 2.12 27.15 15.80
N GLU A 476 1.10 28.02 15.74
CA GLU A 476 0.79 29.03 16.75
C GLU A 476 0.25 28.41 18.03
N GLU A 477 -0.32 27.22 17.96
CA GLU A 477 -0.97 26.52 19.09
C GLU A 477 0.01 25.61 19.87
N ARG A 478 1.32 25.66 19.56
CA ARG A 478 2.36 24.83 20.20
C ARG A 478 2.32 24.85 21.71
N LYS A 479 2.07 26.03 22.31
CA LYS A 479 2.00 26.18 23.77
C LYS A 479 0.92 25.30 24.39
N THR A 480 -0.23 25.19 23.73
CA THR A 480 -1.35 24.34 24.20
C THR A 480 -0.99 22.87 24.14
N ALA A 481 -0.35 22.43 23.06
CA ALA A 481 0.10 21.03 22.91
C ALA A 481 1.17 20.67 23.95
N TYR A 482 2.16 21.55 24.17
CA TYR A 482 3.19 21.34 25.19
C TYR A 482 2.63 21.33 26.63
N LYS A 483 1.59 22.13 26.89
CA LYS A 483 0.87 22.06 28.18
C LYS A 483 0.23 20.70 28.39
N MET A 484 -0.42 20.14 27.37
CA MET A 484 -1.00 18.78 27.46
C MET A 484 0.07 17.71 27.72
N ILE A 485 1.26 17.83 27.10
CA ILE A 485 2.37 16.91 27.36
C ILE A 485 2.84 17.04 28.81
N ASN A 486 3.01 18.26 29.29
CA ASN A 486 3.44 18.50 30.69
C ASN A 486 2.41 17.97 31.71
N ASP A 487 1.11 18.15 31.43
CA ASP A 487 0.04 17.64 32.29
C ASP A 487 0.05 16.10 32.39
N GLU A 488 0.36 15.40 31.30
CA GLU A 488 0.50 13.94 31.30
C GLU A 488 1.78 13.49 32.01
N ILE A 489 2.89 14.19 31.86
CA ILE A 489 4.14 13.87 32.54
C ILE A 489 4.01 14.10 34.04
N ASN A 490 3.32 15.15 34.47
CA ASN A 490 3.05 15.42 35.89
C ASN A 490 2.16 14.36 36.55
N LYS A 491 1.37 13.60 35.77
CA LYS A 491 0.64 12.41 36.22
C LYS A 491 1.54 11.15 36.31
N GLY A 492 2.83 11.26 35.99
CA GLY A 492 3.77 10.16 35.97
C GLY A 492 3.82 9.39 34.64
N HIS A 493 3.16 9.89 33.59
CA HIS A 493 3.16 9.27 32.26
C HIS A 493 4.36 9.71 31.41
N GLN A 494 4.51 9.08 30.25
CA GLN A 494 5.59 9.36 29.32
C GLN A 494 5.06 9.83 27.96
N ALA A 495 5.92 10.54 27.21
CA ALA A 495 5.57 11.12 25.91
C ALA A 495 6.52 10.68 24.79
N TYR A 496 5.96 10.55 23.58
CA TYR A 496 6.73 10.50 22.34
C TYR A 496 6.68 11.84 21.61
N ILE A 497 7.80 12.23 20.99
CA ILE A 497 7.83 13.31 19.99
C ILE A 497 8.47 12.77 18.73
N ILE A 498 7.71 12.76 17.65
CA ILE A 498 8.14 12.20 16.37
C ILE A 498 8.56 13.32 15.44
N CYS A 499 9.83 13.28 15.01
CA CYS A 499 10.37 14.23 14.05
C CYS A 499 9.90 13.90 12.63
N PRO A 500 9.67 14.93 11.78
CA PRO A 500 9.19 14.75 10.42
C PRO A 500 10.19 13.99 9.56
N ARG A 501 9.68 13.27 8.58
CA ARG A 501 10.49 12.66 7.53
C ARG A 501 11.03 13.73 6.61
N VAL A 502 12.27 13.58 6.18
CA VAL A 502 12.91 14.39 5.15
C VAL A 502 13.05 13.51 3.91
N ASP A 503 12.45 13.92 2.80
CA ASP A 503 12.56 13.22 1.52
C ASP A 503 13.89 13.59 0.86
N GLU A 504 14.85 12.68 0.90
CA GLU A 504 16.14 12.79 0.23
C GLU A 504 16.31 11.58 -0.70
N PRO A 505 16.70 11.77 -1.97
CA PRO A 505 16.88 10.66 -2.92
C PRO A 505 17.95 9.65 -2.51
N ASP A 506 18.91 10.08 -1.70
CA ASP A 506 19.98 9.22 -1.17
C ASP A 506 19.64 8.72 0.24
N PRO A 507 19.39 7.40 0.43
CA PRO A 507 19.01 6.85 1.74
C PRO A 507 20.01 7.09 2.85
N GLU A 508 21.32 7.16 2.55
CA GLU A 508 22.34 7.43 3.56
C GLU A 508 22.32 8.90 4.02
N LYS A 509 22.08 9.83 3.08
CA LYS A 509 21.88 11.25 3.38
C LYS A 509 20.58 11.47 4.13
N GLU A 510 19.48 10.83 3.72
CA GLU A 510 18.20 10.90 4.42
C GLU A 510 18.35 10.51 5.90
N MET A 511 18.97 9.36 6.19
CA MET A 511 19.21 8.93 7.57
C MET A 511 20.13 9.88 8.34
N ALA A 512 21.08 10.55 7.66
CA ALA A 512 21.96 11.53 8.29
C ALA A 512 21.19 12.79 8.71
N ILE A 513 20.35 13.30 7.82
CA ILE A 513 19.53 14.50 8.05
C ILE A 513 18.51 14.23 9.14
N LEU A 514 17.84 13.07 9.10
CA LEU A 514 16.89 12.65 10.14
C LEU A 514 17.54 12.54 11.51
N ALA A 515 18.74 11.96 11.58
CA ALA A 515 19.48 11.86 12.84
C ALA A 515 19.87 13.25 13.39
N LYS A 516 20.22 14.18 12.52
CA LYS A 516 20.52 15.56 12.88
C LYS A 516 19.27 16.28 13.38
N SER A 517 18.15 16.17 12.68
CA SER A 517 16.86 16.75 13.05
C SER A 517 16.37 16.29 14.42
N VAL A 518 16.45 14.98 14.73
CA VAL A 518 16.10 14.46 16.07
C VAL A 518 16.96 15.04 17.17
N LYS A 519 18.28 15.17 16.93
CA LYS A 519 19.21 15.73 17.92
C LYS A 519 18.98 17.23 18.16
N GLU A 520 18.70 17.98 17.10
CA GLU A 520 18.41 19.41 17.20
C GLU A 520 17.07 19.64 17.91
N GLU A 521 16.05 18.86 17.57
CA GLU A 521 14.73 18.98 18.20
C GLU A 521 14.80 18.57 19.69
N ALA A 522 15.48 17.50 20.03
CA ALA A 522 15.68 17.11 21.43
C ALA A 522 16.39 18.19 22.24
N LYS A 523 17.42 18.85 21.66
CA LYS A 523 18.12 19.99 22.29
C LYS A 523 17.19 21.20 22.48
N ARG A 524 16.40 21.53 21.45
CA ARG A 524 15.42 22.64 21.50
C ARG A 524 14.41 22.39 22.61
N ILE A 525 13.81 21.21 22.65
CA ILE A 525 12.78 20.84 23.62
C ILE A 525 13.37 20.86 25.05
N LYS A 526 14.59 20.33 25.24
CA LYS A 526 15.27 20.34 26.54
C LYS A 526 15.60 21.76 27.01
N LYS A 527 16.04 22.64 26.09
CA LYS A 527 16.49 23.98 26.47
C LYS A 527 15.34 24.97 26.61
N GLU A 528 14.33 24.89 25.73
CA GLU A 528 13.33 25.96 25.57
C GLU A 528 11.95 25.59 26.11
N VAL A 529 11.63 24.28 26.20
CA VAL A 529 10.27 23.83 26.52
C VAL A 529 10.21 23.08 27.86
N PHE A 530 11.08 22.08 28.04
CA PHE A 530 11.06 21.20 29.21
C PHE A 530 12.47 21.04 29.83
N PRO A 531 13.05 22.08 30.44
CA PRO A 531 14.40 22.05 30.97
C PRO A 531 14.61 21.02 32.09
N GLU A 532 13.60 20.72 32.88
CA GLU A 532 13.67 19.81 34.03
C GLU A 532 13.46 18.32 33.65
N LEU A 533 12.87 18.04 32.46
CA LEU A 533 12.52 16.67 32.08
C LEU A 533 13.68 15.89 31.48
N ASN A 534 13.72 14.57 31.72
CA ASN A 534 14.68 13.69 31.09
C ASN A 534 14.24 13.33 29.66
N ILE A 535 15.09 13.66 28.69
CA ILE A 535 14.81 13.48 27.25
C ILE A 535 15.89 12.59 26.67
N ASP A 536 15.48 11.48 26.04
CA ASP A 536 16.35 10.62 25.25
C ASP A 536 15.96 10.65 23.77
N ILE A 537 16.84 10.17 22.92
CA ILE A 537 16.67 10.16 21.45
C ILE A 537 16.69 8.74 20.90
N LEU A 538 15.93 8.51 19.81
CA LEU A 538 15.91 7.23 19.09
C LEU A 538 15.85 7.44 17.57
N HIS A 539 16.90 7.02 16.83
CA HIS A 539 16.95 7.15 15.38
C HIS A 539 17.71 6.01 14.70
N GLY A 540 17.58 5.89 13.37
CA GLY A 540 18.10 4.78 12.58
C GLY A 540 19.61 4.56 12.68
N LYS A 541 20.41 5.63 12.77
CA LYS A 541 21.88 5.58 12.84
C LYS A 541 22.49 5.15 14.19
N MET A 542 21.67 4.99 15.23
CA MET A 542 22.16 4.48 16.51
C MET A 542 22.56 3.01 16.39
N THR A 543 23.60 2.61 17.09
CA THR A 543 23.97 1.20 17.23
C THR A 543 22.91 0.40 17.97
N PRO A 544 22.84 -0.91 17.79
CA PRO A 544 21.89 -1.76 18.54
C PRO A 544 21.98 -1.57 20.06
N ALA A 545 23.18 -1.43 20.60
CA ALA A 545 23.42 -1.22 22.04
C ALA A 545 22.88 0.15 22.53
N GLU A 546 23.09 1.21 21.76
CA GLU A 546 22.54 2.54 22.08
C GLU A 546 21.02 2.55 22.04
N LYS A 547 20.41 1.89 21.02
CA LYS A 547 18.97 1.75 20.94
C LYS A 547 18.40 1.00 22.13
N GLU A 548 19.02 -0.12 22.48
CA GLU A 548 18.60 -0.95 23.63
C GLU A 548 18.69 -0.16 24.93
N LYS A 549 19.77 0.61 25.12
CA LYS A 549 19.95 1.48 26.31
C LYS A 549 18.87 2.55 26.41
N ALA A 550 18.57 3.28 25.33
CA ALA A 550 17.54 4.31 25.31
C ALA A 550 16.13 3.72 25.59
N LEU A 551 15.84 2.58 25.00
CA LEU A 551 14.56 1.88 25.20
C LEU A 551 14.43 1.31 26.63
N THR A 552 15.51 0.81 27.22
CA THR A 552 15.53 0.33 28.61
C THR A 552 15.29 1.45 29.59
N LYS A 553 15.93 2.60 29.42
CA LYS A 553 15.67 3.79 30.24
C LYS A 553 14.21 4.25 30.14
N PHE A 554 13.66 4.27 28.93
CA PHE A 554 12.28 4.64 28.71
C PHE A 554 11.33 3.61 29.35
N LYS A 555 11.62 2.32 29.26
CA LYS A 555 10.86 1.25 29.93
C LYS A 555 10.87 1.38 31.45
N ASN A 556 11.99 1.79 32.02
CA ASN A 556 12.16 1.95 33.47
C ASN A 556 11.64 3.29 34.01
N ASN A 557 11.00 4.12 33.19
CA ASN A 557 10.53 5.46 33.54
C ASN A 557 11.65 6.46 33.93
N GLU A 558 12.92 6.17 33.55
CA GLU A 558 14.05 7.08 33.73
C GLU A 558 14.02 8.25 32.72
N THR A 559 13.30 8.08 31.62
CA THR A 559 13.12 9.05 30.53
C THR A 559 11.66 9.47 30.47
N ASN A 560 11.39 10.78 30.50
CA ASN A 560 10.03 11.33 30.40
C ASN A 560 9.57 11.47 28.95
N ILE A 561 10.48 11.91 28.07
CA ILE A 561 10.18 12.18 26.66
C ILE A 561 11.18 11.44 25.78
N LEU A 562 10.68 10.65 24.82
CA LEU A 562 11.49 10.02 23.79
C LEU A 562 11.28 10.74 22.46
N VAL A 563 12.33 11.46 22.00
CA VAL A 563 12.32 12.12 20.68
C VAL A 563 12.86 11.15 19.64
N ALA A 564 12.06 10.87 18.62
CA ALA A 564 12.38 9.80 17.68
C ALA A 564 12.00 10.11 16.22
N THR A 565 12.55 9.33 15.30
CA THR A 565 12.05 9.23 13.91
C THR A 565 10.96 8.18 13.82
N SER A 566 10.47 7.88 12.61
CA SER A 566 9.55 6.78 12.32
C SER A 566 10.05 5.39 12.77
N VAL A 567 11.31 5.25 13.21
CA VAL A 567 11.84 4.00 13.78
C VAL A 567 11.00 3.47 14.96
N VAL A 568 10.24 4.35 15.63
CA VAL A 568 9.27 3.97 16.67
C VAL A 568 8.07 3.19 16.10
N GLU A 569 7.84 3.21 14.79
CA GLU A 569 6.81 2.35 14.13
C GLU A 569 7.05 0.86 14.42
N VAL A 570 8.25 0.48 14.81
CA VAL A 570 8.59 -0.91 15.15
C VAL A 570 8.07 -1.26 16.54
N GLY A 571 6.89 -1.84 16.58
CA GLY A 571 6.17 -2.65 17.56
C GLY A 571 6.44 -2.60 19.07
N ILE A 572 7.34 -1.77 19.59
CA ILE A 572 7.73 -1.76 21.00
C ILE A 572 6.57 -1.26 21.87
N ASN A 573 6.31 -1.97 22.96
CA ASN A 573 5.23 -1.65 23.89
C ASN A 573 5.76 -0.93 25.14
N PHE A 574 5.27 0.30 25.37
CA PHE A 574 5.51 1.04 26.60
C PHE A 574 4.16 1.48 27.19
N PRO A 575 3.61 0.72 28.15
CA PRO A 575 2.28 0.97 28.69
C PRO A 575 2.12 2.35 29.34
N ASN A 576 3.20 2.95 29.83
CA ASN A 576 3.19 4.24 30.49
C ASN A 576 3.24 5.45 29.53
N ALA A 577 3.47 5.21 28.22
CA ALA A 577 3.44 6.29 27.22
C ALA A 577 2.00 6.55 26.77
N THR A 578 1.43 7.67 27.22
CA THR A 578 0.03 8.06 26.97
C THR A 578 -0.14 9.13 25.91
N ILE A 579 0.91 9.85 25.56
CA ILE A 579 0.83 10.97 24.62
C ILE A 579 1.91 10.88 23.53
N ILE A 580 1.50 11.11 22.30
CA ILE A 580 2.39 11.20 21.15
C ILE A 580 2.17 12.51 20.41
N LEU A 581 3.25 13.23 20.11
CA LEU A 581 3.26 14.42 19.27
C LEU A 581 3.95 14.09 17.97
N ILE A 582 3.33 14.40 16.83
CA ILE A 582 3.85 14.16 15.49
C ILE A 582 4.06 15.52 14.81
N GLU A 583 5.34 15.86 14.56
CA GLU A 583 5.73 17.06 13.83
C GLU A 583 5.67 16.83 12.31
N GLY A 584 5.21 17.84 11.55
CA GLY A 584 5.19 17.80 10.09
C GLY A 584 4.36 16.63 9.52
N ALA A 585 3.15 16.46 10.03
CA ALA A 585 2.28 15.31 9.72
C ALA A 585 1.92 15.20 8.22
N GLU A 586 1.99 16.30 7.48
CA GLU A 586 1.81 16.30 6.02
C GLU A 586 2.83 15.43 5.27
N ARG A 587 3.98 15.14 5.88
CA ARG A 587 5.06 14.32 5.31
C ARG A 587 4.92 12.83 5.56
N PHE A 588 3.95 12.42 6.38
CA PHE A 588 3.67 11.02 6.68
C PHE A 588 2.47 10.51 5.90
N GLY A 589 2.49 9.25 5.47
CA GLY A 589 1.31 8.57 4.94
C GLY A 589 0.26 8.31 6.04
N LEU A 590 -1.03 8.20 5.67
CA LEU A 590 -2.09 7.94 6.66
C LEU A 590 -1.87 6.64 7.44
N ALA A 591 -1.40 5.58 6.79
CA ALA A 591 -1.07 4.32 7.46
C ALA A 591 0.05 4.49 8.50
N GLN A 592 1.09 5.30 8.18
CA GLN A 592 2.17 5.61 9.13
C GLN A 592 1.68 6.42 10.31
N LEU A 593 0.87 7.47 10.07
CA LEU A 593 0.25 8.25 11.15
C LEU A 593 -0.60 7.37 12.07
N HIS A 594 -1.33 6.41 11.50
CA HIS A 594 -2.11 5.45 12.27
C HIS A 594 -1.23 4.53 13.12
N GLN A 595 -0.16 3.97 12.55
CA GLN A 595 0.80 3.15 13.29
C GLN A 595 1.46 3.91 14.43
N LEU A 596 1.83 5.19 14.21
CA LEU A 596 2.35 6.08 15.23
C LEU A 596 1.30 6.35 16.32
N ARG A 597 0.05 6.67 15.93
CA ARG A 597 -1.07 6.82 16.86
C ARG A 597 -1.26 5.58 17.73
N GLY A 598 -1.09 4.41 17.14
CA GLY A 598 -1.17 3.11 17.81
C GLY A 598 -0.13 2.88 18.92
N ARG A 599 0.94 3.68 18.97
CA ARG A 599 1.99 3.54 20.02
C ARG A 599 1.51 3.88 21.42
N VAL A 600 0.48 4.68 21.55
CA VAL A 600 -0.08 5.11 22.85
C VAL A 600 -1.37 4.37 23.24
N ILE A 601 -1.90 3.48 22.38
CA ILE A 601 -3.16 2.75 22.66
C ILE A 601 -3.00 1.63 23.71
N ARG A 602 -1.80 1.27 24.10
CA ARG A 602 -1.54 0.06 24.89
C ARG A 602 -1.69 0.21 26.40
N SER A 603 -2.12 1.37 26.85
CA SER A 603 -2.38 1.75 28.25
C SER A 603 -3.87 1.66 28.59
N TYR A 604 -4.21 1.52 29.86
CA TYR A 604 -5.56 1.73 30.40
C TYR A 604 -5.87 3.22 30.63
N HIS A 605 -4.85 4.08 30.52
CA HIS A 605 -4.97 5.54 30.61
C HIS A 605 -5.54 6.11 29.31
N GLN A 606 -6.03 7.36 29.36
CA GLN A 606 -6.51 8.05 28.16
C GLN A 606 -5.34 8.38 27.23
N PRO A 607 -5.29 7.83 26.00
CA PRO A 607 -4.23 8.16 25.07
C PRO A 607 -4.54 9.40 24.24
N TYR A 608 -3.49 10.17 23.91
CA TYR A 608 -3.56 11.39 23.10
C TYR A 608 -2.61 11.33 21.93
N CYS A 609 -3.07 11.76 20.77
CA CYS A 609 -2.26 11.95 19.56
C CYS A 609 -2.37 13.41 19.12
N LEU A 610 -1.27 14.15 19.25
CA LEU A 610 -1.16 15.54 18.85
C LEU A 610 -0.45 15.62 17.51
N VAL A 611 -1.02 16.30 16.55
CA VAL A 611 -0.54 16.32 15.17
C VAL A 611 -0.28 17.77 14.75
N PHE A 612 0.97 18.10 14.45
CA PHE A 612 1.33 19.41 13.89
C PHE A 612 1.43 19.37 12.37
N THR A 613 0.94 20.40 11.72
CA THR A 613 1.05 20.61 10.28
C THR A 613 1.30 22.07 9.96
N ASP A 614 2.24 22.31 9.03
CA ASP A 614 2.52 23.63 8.46
C ASP A 614 1.75 23.85 7.16
N SER A 615 1.04 22.83 6.66
CA SER A 615 0.34 22.87 5.39
C SER A 615 -1.12 23.30 5.53
N HIS A 616 -1.49 24.35 4.82
CA HIS A 616 -2.88 24.84 4.71
C HIS A 616 -3.59 24.28 3.46
N SER A 617 -3.02 23.28 2.75
CA SER A 617 -3.65 22.76 1.55
C SER A 617 -4.95 22.02 1.90
N PRO A 618 -6.03 22.21 1.12
CA PRO A 618 -7.31 21.52 1.36
C PRO A 618 -7.16 19.99 1.44
N LYS A 619 -6.28 19.43 0.60
CA LYS A 619 -6.00 18.00 0.52
C LYS A 619 -5.32 17.47 1.78
N THR A 620 -4.34 18.20 2.33
CA THR A 620 -3.70 17.84 3.60
C THR A 620 -4.69 17.92 4.74
N THR A 621 -5.51 18.97 4.79
CA THR A 621 -6.53 19.16 5.81
C THR A 621 -7.55 18.02 5.79
N GLU A 622 -8.03 17.61 4.62
CA GLU A 622 -8.98 16.50 4.46
C GLU A 622 -8.36 15.17 4.94
N ARG A 623 -7.09 14.92 4.56
CA ARG A 623 -6.35 13.74 4.99
C ARG A 623 -6.16 13.67 6.50
N LEU A 624 -5.80 14.77 7.15
CA LEU A 624 -5.64 14.83 8.61
C LEU A 624 -6.99 14.75 9.34
N LYS A 625 -8.06 15.31 8.78
CA LYS A 625 -9.43 15.11 9.30
C LYS A 625 -9.85 13.65 9.25
N ALA A 626 -9.47 12.90 8.21
CA ALA A 626 -9.71 11.46 8.16
C ALA A 626 -9.04 10.73 9.33
N LEU A 627 -7.80 11.11 9.71
CA LEU A 627 -7.13 10.55 10.90
C LEU A 627 -7.88 10.82 12.21
N VAL A 628 -8.50 12.00 12.35
CA VAL A 628 -9.30 12.37 13.54
C VAL A 628 -10.61 11.58 13.58
N ASN A 629 -11.29 11.43 12.45
CA ASN A 629 -12.63 10.87 12.35
C ASN A 629 -12.64 9.33 12.36
N ALA A 630 -11.56 8.70 11.90
CA ALA A 630 -11.46 7.24 11.83
C ALA A 630 -11.48 6.60 13.22
N LYS A 631 -12.44 5.71 13.46
CA LYS A 631 -12.60 4.97 14.70
C LYS A 631 -11.54 3.89 14.88
N ASN A 632 -11.13 3.28 13.77
CA ASN A 632 -10.14 2.19 13.72
C ASN A 632 -9.26 2.33 12.46
N GLY A 633 -8.30 1.44 12.32
CA GLY A 633 -7.41 1.44 11.18
C GLY A 633 -8.07 1.07 9.86
N PHE A 634 -9.12 0.23 9.89
CA PHE A 634 -9.85 -0.17 8.67
C PHE A 634 -10.57 1.02 8.05
N ASP A 635 -11.28 1.82 8.86
CA ASP A 635 -11.92 3.06 8.40
C ASP A 635 -10.89 3.97 7.74
N LEU A 636 -9.70 4.10 8.35
CA LEU A 636 -8.63 4.95 7.83
C LEU A 636 -8.07 4.44 6.50
N ALA A 637 -7.92 3.13 6.37
CA ALA A 637 -7.45 2.52 5.13
C ALA A 637 -8.46 2.72 3.98
N GLU A 638 -9.76 2.65 4.26
CA GLU A 638 -10.82 2.96 3.29
C GLU A 638 -10.80 4.44 2.89
N TYR A 639 -10.59 5.36 3.85
CA TYR A 639 -10.40 6.77 3.55
C TYR A 639 -9.16 7.02 2.69
N ASP A 640 -8.02 6.39 3.01
CA ASP A 640 -6.79 6.52 2.21
C ASP A 640 -7.00 6.06 0.77
N LEU A 641 -7.69 4.93 0.58
CA LEU A 641 -8.05 4.42 -0.75
C LEU A 641 -8.97 5.40 -1.51
N SER A 642 -9.88 6.08 -0.82
CA SER A 642 -10.79 7.05 -1.42
C SER A 642 -10.11 8.36 -1.80
N LEU A 643 -9.16 8.84 -0.98
CA LEU A 643 -8.46 10.13 -1.17
C LEU A 643 -7.35 10.06 -2.22
N ARG A 644 -6.72 8.90 -2.43
CA ARG A 644 -5.71 8.71 -3.48
C ARG A 644 -6.38 8.81 -4.84
N GLY A 645 -6.29 9.98 -5.47
CA GLY A 645 -6.79 10.22 -6.82
C GLY A 645 -6.04 9.39 -7.87
N THR A 646 -6.66 9.21 -9.06
CA THR A 646 -6.06 8.53 -10.22
C THR A 646 -4.78 9.18 -10.76
N GLY A 647 -4.37 10.34 -10.24
CA GLY A 647 -3.22 11.11 -10.73
C GLY A 647 -1.97 11.08 -9.84
N GLU A 648 -2.02 10.54 -8.62
CA GLU A 648 -0.86 10.52 -7.70
C GLU A 648 -0.05 9.23 -7.74
N LEU A 649 -0.51 8.23 -8.47
CA LEU A 649 0.15 6.92 -8.61
C LEU A 649 1.20 6.88 -9.74
N GLY A 650 1.63 8.03 -10.24
CA GLY A 650 2.65 8.18 -11.29
C GLY A 650 4.07 7.75 -10.93
N GLY A 651 4.27 7.04 -9.85
CA GLY A 651 5.55 6.51 -9.40
C GLY A 651 5.52 5.01 -9.14
N GLY A 652 5.56 4.20 -10.21
CA GLY A 652 5.72 2.75 -10.11
C GLY A 652 4.44 2.00 -9.68
N LYS A 653 4.30 0.78 -10.13
CA LYS A 653 3.20 -0.13 -9.75
C LYS A 653 3.29 -0.46 -8.26
N GLN A 654 2.73 0.38 -7.39
CA GLN A 654 2.50 -0.04 -6.01
C GLN A 654 1.50 -1.21 -6.02
N TRP A 655 1.83 -2.32 -5.42
CA TRP A 655 1.03 -3.55 -5.34
C TRP A 655 0.85 -4.32 -6.66
N GLY A 656 1.56 -3.97 -7.75
CA GLY A 656 1.42 -4.64 -9.05
C GLY A 656 0.06 -4.43 -9.75
N VAL A 657 -0.78 -3.56 -9.25
CA VAL A 657 -2.12 -3.22 -9.80
C VAL A 657 -2.02 -1.93 -10.60
N SER A 658 -2.67 -1.88 -11.76
CA SER A 658 -2.74 -0.68 -12.60
C SER A 658 -3.66 0.39 -12.00
N ASP A 659 -3.63 1.62 -12.54
CA ASP A 659 -4.57 2.69 -12.18
C ASP A 659 -6.04 2.27 -12.35
N LEU A 660 -6.34 1.44 -13.34
CA LEU A 660 -7.68 0.89 -13.57
C LEU A 660 -8.05 -0.14 -12.52
N GLY A 661 -7.12 -1.01 -12.15
CA GLY A 661 -7.32 -1.95 -11.06
C GLY A 661 -7.52 -1.25 -9.72
N MET A 662 -6.78 -0.16 -9.47
CA MET A 662 -6.99 0.68 -8.28
C MET A 662 -8.35 1.38 -8.28
N GLU A 663 -8.86 1.79 -9.44
CA GLU A 663 -10.23 2.31 -9.59
C GLU A 663 -11.27 1.22 -9.28
N ALA A 664 -11.02 -0.01 -9.72
CA ALA A 664 -11.90 -1.16 -9.44
C ALA A 664 -11.94 -1.51 -7.94
N LEU A 665 -10.80 -1.42 -7.24
CA LEU A 665 -10.70 -1.70 -5.81
C LEU A 665 -11.53 -0.77 -4.93
N ARG A 666 -11.91 0.41 -5.41
CA ARG A 666 -12.87 1.30 -4.74
C ARG A 666 -14.31 0.81 -4.83
N ASN A 667 -14.61 -0.10 -5.76
CA ASN A 667 -15.93 -0.65 -5.96
C ASN A 667 -16.01 -2.07 -5.38
N ILE A 668 -16.40 -2.18 -4.10
CA ILE A 668 -16.52 -3.45 -3.38
C ILE A 668 -17.34 -4.46 -4.18
N LYS A 669 -18.49 -4.05 -4.75
CA LYS A 669 -19.36 -4.94 -5.54
C LYS A 669 -18.66 -5.51 -6.76
N MET A 670 -17.82 -4.71 -7.44
CA MET A 670 -17.06 -5.18 -8.60
C MET A 670 -16.04 -6.25 -8.19
N VAL A 671 -15.37 -6.06 -7.08
CA VAL A 671 -14.39 -7.04 -6.53
C VAL A 671 -15.09 -8.33 -6.13
N GLU A 672 -16.23 -8.23 -5.45
CA GLU A 672 -17.03 -9.39 -5.05
C GLU A 672 -17.56 -10.18 -6.28
N PHE A 673 -18.08 -9.50 -7.29
CA PHE A 673 -18.52 -10.12 -8.52
C PHE A 673 -17.40 -10.79 -9.30
N ALA A 674 -16.24 -10.13 -9.43
CA ALA A 674 -15.08 -10.70 -10.09
C ALA A 674 -14.58 -11.96 -9.35
N ARG A 675 -14.59 -11.95 -8.01
CA ARG A 675 -14.22 -13.08 -7.17
C ARG A 675 -15.19 -14.25 -7.29
N GLU A 676 -16.49 -13.97 -7.29
CA GLU A 676 -17.53 -14.98 -7.45
C GLU A 676 -17.39 -15.72 -8.79
N GLU A 677 -17.21 -14.98 -9.89
CA GLU A 677 -17.03 -15.58 -11.21
C GLU A 677 -15.72 -16.35 -11.32
N ALA A 678 -14.63 -15.84 -10.75
CA ALA A 678 -13.36 -16.53 -10.70
C ALA A 678 -13.49 -17.85 -9.92
N LYS A 679 -14.19 -17.84 -8.79
CA LYS A 679 -14.47 -19.02 -7.96
C LYS A 679 -15.29 -20.05 -8.75
N ASN A 680 -16.36 -19.63 -9.39
CA ASN A 680 -17.22 -20.50 -10.20
C ASN A 680 -16.43 -21.21 -11.33
N ILE A 681 -15.49 -20.52 -11.98
CA ILE A 681 -14.64 -21.10 -13.02
C ILE A 681 -13.67 -22.13 -12.43
N ILE A 682 -12.98 -21.80 -11.34
CA ILE A 682 -11.99 -22.68 -10.71
C ILE A 682 -12.66 -23.92 -10.08
N GLU A 683 -13.87 -23.79 -9.54
CA GLU A 683 -14.64 -24.91 -9.01
C GLU A 683 -15.13 -25.88 -10.12
N LYS A 684 -15.51 -25.35 -11.29
CA LYS A 684 -15.92 -26.14 -12.45
C LYS A 684 -14.73 -26.79 -13.17
N ASP A 685 -13.65 -26.06 -13.32
CA ASP A 685 -12.44 -26.50 -14.06
C ASP A 685 -11.16 -25.94 -13.41
N SER A 686 -10.69 -26.64 -12.41
CA SER A 686 -9.49 -26.21 -11.66
C SER A 686 -8.21 -26.16 -12.51
N GLN A 687 -8.15 -26.86 -13.64
CA GLN A 687 -7.02 -26.88 -14.57
C GLN A 687 -7.19 -25.91 -15.75
N LEU A 688 -8.32 -25.21 -15.85
CA LEU A 688 -8.66 -24.27 -16.90
C LEU A 688 -8.55 -24.85 -18.33
N LYS A 689 -8.78 -26.15 -18.49
CA LYS A 689 -8.72 -26.83 -19.82
C LYS A 689 -9.80 -26.32 -20.77
N THR A 690 -10.98 -26.02 -20.25
CA THR A 690 -12.11 -25.46 -20.99
C THR A 690 -11.94 -23.97 -21.31
N TYR A 691 -10.97 -23.30 -20.68
CA TYR A 691 -10.71 -21.87 -20.81
C TYR A 691 -9.27 -21.56 -21.21
N PRO A 692 -8.81 -21.96 -22.42
CA PRO A 692 -7.41 -21.86 -22.83
C PRO A 692 -6.86 -20.42 -22.83
N LEU A 693 -7.68 -19.42 -23.19
CA LEU A 693 -7.30 -18.01 -23.17
C LEU A 693 -7.08 -17.50 -21.74
N ILE A 694 -7.89 -17.95 -20.78
CA ILE A 694 -7.70 -17.65 -19.37
C ILE A 694 -6.40 -18.29 -18.88
N ALA A 695 -6.19 -19.58 -19.18
CA ALA A 695 -4.99 -20.29 -18.78
C ALA A 695 -3.71 -19.64 -19.30
N GLN A 696 -3.70 -19.20 -20.57
CA GLN A 696 -2.59 -18.49 -21.18
C GLN A 696 -2.33 -17.16 -20.48
N LYS A 697 -3.38 -16.36 -20.26
CA LYS A 697 -3.24 -15.04 -19.62
C LYS A 697 -2.75 -15.13 -18.16
N ILE A 698 -3.15 -16.17 -17.42
CA ILE A 698 -2.63 -16.44 -16.07
C ILE A 698 -1.15 -16.84 -16.12
N LYS A 699 -0.71 -17.64 -17.11
CA LYS A 699 0.70 -17.97 -17.28
C LYS A 699 1.53 -16.73 -17.59
N ASP A 700 1.08 -15.89 -18.51
CA ASP A 700 1.73 -14.62 -18.87
C ASP A 700 1.80 -13.64 -17.68
N SER A 701 0.84 -13.72 -16.74
CA SER A 701 0.81 -12.90 -15.54
C SER A 701 1.64 -13.45 -14.36
N LYS A 702 2.07 -14.71 -14.39
CA LYS A 702 2.94 -15.29 -13.33
C LYS A 702 4.30 -14.61 -13.21
N ASP A 703 4.74 -13.90 -14.25
CA ASP A 703 5.95 -13.05 -14.22
C ASP A 703 5.73 -11.67 -13.60
N ILE A 704 4.49 -11.32 -13.26
CA ILE A 704 4.16 -10.10 -12.51
C ILE A 704 4.18 -10.47 -11.02
N HIS A 705 5.34 -10.38 -10.41
CA HIS A 705 5.46 -10.50 -8.95
C HIS A 705 4.73 -9.32 -8.30
N PHE A 706 3.65 -9.61 -7.58
CA PHE A 706 3.06 -8.68 -6.62
C PHE A 706 3.98 -8.65 -5.39
N GLU A 707 4.91 -7.69 -5.33
CA GLU A 707 5.74 -7.41 -4.16
C GLU A 707 4.95 -6.67 -3.07
#